data_816b8b6d3dc0e4c9eb375af4ec6441e7
#
_entry.id   816b8b6d3dc0e4c9eb375af4ec6441e7
#
_cell.length_a   1.000
_cell.length_b   1.000
_cell.length_c   1.000
_cell.angle_alpha   90.00
_cell.angle_beta   90.00
_cell.angle_gamma   90.00
#
_symmetry.space_group_name_H-M   'P 1'
#
loop_
_entity.id
_entity.type
_entity.pdbx_description
1 polymer ?
#
loop_
_entity_poly.entity_id
_entity_poly.type
_entity_poly.pdbx_seq_one_letter_code
_entity_poly.pdbx_strand_id
1 'polypeptide(L)'
;MGLLGLLIGAGAAHAQALVPLGDEVAEPLVPAWISRADVEMFGELVYLWTDADGANVAHFVGDFELQLGRRRLDAREGIVWMTRRTHDNTPYVHFEIVLWRDAQVVDSAGTVTRGPALFVTLNASGKVLTSADQTTSAPARDTTVFDRAAKIRSVIAERGGQALADSEMTVIDLSRRVQTPEQQVEPPISYQGDDLAIEEVDGQSVIVAMGHVYVFRGPRTVNDEIEIRADAAVVFLANEAEDAGSNGAEVAPGEERPGRVRLDEQGAEAPKPNIGGATLDTGGRVEGVYLEGDIVLTSGDRMVRASRLYYDFAHDRALILDAVVRLFAPDRDLPIYIRAGMVRQLSAREFTAHNALITTSEFYTPHYHVGATDLTVTDRREVNPIAPSTSAGLAGTMTMRNTTFNIGNVPILYWPFVRADIDTTETSLQSVRSGYSDNFGFELETRWALFNVLGLAKPNGVDGSLLIDYYSERGPAVGANLDYETDHAFGLFRGYYIDDNGEDDLNGRYRDEEPDSSNRGRLTWRHREYLPDDWQLTFELSYISDKNFLEEYFQSEHFNAKDQESLIYLKKQVHNWAFTAHLQYQLMEFERTTERLPDLSFRLYGQPIGDFGTFFTENRAGFVRLRPADYGLIRNLQLHESQVGSGTVARAETRNEVEAPLSIGDLRLVPFGAIRAGAWDDSPEGGGIERLMGLYGVRGSMYAWRTYPDAASELFDIHGIRHIVKADVVAWAAHGNRSSRELYEFDENAEGVDEVDGVSVGLRQRWQTKRGAPGEERIVDLLTFDLEVGAFSDAERDEYTNGYTSPTRPENSISRNYLNANAVYRINDTTELVSEANYDINDGELDNFALTYGVERTPRLSYLVGYRYVGEVDSNLLAAGLNYRISEKYLVAVREEFDLDRGETAEFDIGVIRKFPRWYVSVTFALDEVQDDFSVSLSAWPEGLPTAAIGSRRFTGLVTTTGIRPGS
;
A
#
# COMPACT_ATOMS: atom_id res chain seq x y z
N MET A 1 15.98 -3.73 19.87
CA MET A 1 15.33 -3.64 18.55
C MET A 1 13.88 -3.14 18.60
N GLY A 2 13.08 -3.52 19.56
CA GLY A 2 11.74 -2.95 19.71
C GLY A 2 11.65 -1.46 20.07
N LEU A 3 12.72 -0.89 20.58
CA LEU A 3 12.73 0.47 21.10
C LEU A 3 12.80 1.59 20.06
N LEU A 4 13.54 1.39 18.98
CA LEU A 4 13.63 2.42 17.93
C LEU A 4 12.31 2.54 17.17
N GLY A 5 11.58 1.45 17.01
CA GLY A 5 10.23 1.44 16.48
C GLY A 5 9.20 2.09 17.42
N LEU A 6 9.37 1.96 18.75
CA LEU A 6 8.50 2.57 19.74
C LEU A 6 8.81 4.06 19.97
N LEU A 7 10.09 4.45 19.93
CA LEU A 7 10.50 5.85 20.05
C LEU A 7 10.06 6.71 18.85
N ILE A 8 10.00 6.11 17.66
CA ILE A 8 9.46 6.77 16.45
C ILE A 8 7.93 6.72 16.44
N GLY A 9 7.32 5.71 17.06
CA GLY A 9 5.86 5.52 17.11
C GLY A 9 5.13 6.43 18.10
N ALA A 10 5.79 6.89 19.18
CA ALA A 10 5.13 7.73 20.18
C ALA A 10 4.84 9.18 19.70
N GLY A 11 5.57 9.67 18.68
CA GLY A 11 5.30 10.97 18.06
C GLY A 11 4.17 10.97 17.02
N ALA A 12 3.73 9.79 16.55
CA ALA A 12 2.75 9.64 15.45
C ALA A 12 1.33 9.30 15.92
N ALA A 13 1.04 9.29 17.21
CA ALA A 13 -0.24 8.82 17.76
C ALA A 13 -1.46 9.71 17.44
N HIS A 14 -1.36 10.70 16.55
CA HIS A 14 -2.51 11.48 16.07
C HIS A 14 -2.51 11.74 14.57
N ALA A 15 -1.81 10.95 13.79
CA ALA A 15 -2.01 10.95 12.35
C ALA A 15 -2.08 9.51 11.91
N GLN A 16 -3.28 9.04 11.62
CA GLN A 16 -3.58 7.79 10.92
C GLN A 16 -2.92 6.55 11.55
N ALA A 17 -3.74 5.56 11.85
CA ALA A 17 -3.28 4.22 12.12
C ALA A 17 -2.13 3.89 11.17
N LEU A 18 -0.95 3.60 11.75
CA LEU A 18 0.13 2.99 11.00
C LEU A 18 -0.45 1.70 10.41
N VAL A 19 -0.79 1.76 9.15
CA VAL A 19 -0.96 0.56 8.33
C VAL A 19 0.38 -0.15 8.42
N PRO A 20 0.44 -1.42 8.80
CA PRO A 20 1.67 -2.18 8.74
C PRO A 20 2.23 -2.04 7.32
N LEU A 21 3.53 -1.76 7.21
CA LEU A 21 4.25 -1.80 5.94
C LEU A 21 4.25 -3.25 5.44
N GLY A 22 3.31 -3.55 4.63
CA GLY A 22 3.06 -4.80 3.98
C GLY A 22 1.63 -4.75 3.54
N ASP A 23 1.43 -4.30 2.34
CA ASP A 23 0.32 -4.40 1.43
C ASP A 23 0.04 -3.03 0.82
N GLU A 24 0.72 -2.70 -0.26
CA GLU A 24 0.02 -2.00 -1.33
C GLU A 24 -1.16 -2.92 -1.68
N VAL A 25 -2.31 -2.59 -1.13
CA VAL A 25 -3.59 -3.10 -1.62
C VAL A 25 -3.56 -2.78 -3.11
N ALA A 26 -3.49 -3.80 -3.95
CA ALA A 26 -3.70 -3.61 -5.38
C ALA A 26 -5.02 -2.85 -5.49
N GLU A 27 -4.97 -1.59 -5.91
CA GLU A 27 -6.19 -0.80 -6.08
C GLU A 27 -7.10 -1.61 -7.00
N PRO A 28 -8.37 -1.80 -6.63
CA PRO A 28 -9.29 -2.57 -7.46
C PRO A 28 -9.23 -1.99 -8.88
N LEU A 29 -9.20 -2.86 -9.89
CA LEU A 29 -9.16 -2.48 -11.29
C LEU A 29 -10.42 -1.67 -11.61
N VAL A 30 -10.32 -0.35 -11.43
CA VAL A 30 -11.42 0.57 -11.72
C VAL A 30 -11.62 0.57 -13.23
N PRO A 31 -12.83 0.24 -13.72
CA PRO A 31 -13.12 0.26 -15.15
C PRO A 31 -12.74 1.59 -15.80
N ALA A 32 -12.26 1.57 -17.04
CA ALA A 32 -11.77 2.77 -17.74
C ALA A 32 -12.82 3.89 -17.90
N TRP A 33 -14.11 3.59 -17.71
CA TRP A 33 -15.20 4.55 -17.73
C TRP A 33 -15.46 5.22 -16.37
N ILE A 34 -14.71 4.84 -15.31
CA ILE A 34 -14.71 5.48 -14.01
C ILE A 34 -13.34 6.18 -13.86
N SER A 35 -13.33 7.49 -13.75
CA SER A 35 -12.11 8.25 -13.49
C SER A 35 -11.62 8.02 -12.05
N ARG A 36 -10.33 7.79 -11.86
CA ARG A 36 -9.71 7.71 -10.53
C ARG A 36 -9.32 9.08 -9.96
N ALA A 37 -9.35 10.13 -10.79
CA ALA A 37 -9.01 11.47 -10.35
C ALA A 37 -10.06 12.01 -9.38
N ASP A 38 -9.60 12.87 -8.48
CA ASP A 38 -10.48 13.62 -7.62
C ASP A 38 -11.34 14.58 -8.44
N VAL A 39 -12.57 14.82 -7.97
CA VAL A 39 -13.50 15.79 -8.54
C VAL A 39 -13.45 17.02 -7.67
N GLU A 40 -12.98 18.12 -8.21
CA GLU A 40 -12.94 19.41 -7.53
C GLU A 40 -13.98 20.35 -8.16
N MET A 41 -14.85 20.91 -7.33
CA MET A 41 -15.91 21.82 -7.75
C MET A 41 -15.76 23.16 -7.04
N PHE A 42 -15.79 24.24 -7.82
CA PHE A 42 -15.61 25.61 -7.35
C PHE A 42 -16.79 26.49 -7.77
N GLY A 43 -17.06 27.55 -7.00
CA GLY A 43 -18.04 28.59 -7.31
C GLY A 43 -18.16 29.65 -6.24
N GLU A 44 -18.88 30.74 -6.50
CA GLU A 44 -19.08 31.81 -5.51
C GLU A 44 -20.06 31.40 -4.39
N LEU A 45 -21.18 30.77 -4.75
CA LEU A 45 -22.22 30.35 -3.80
C LEU A 45 -22.70 28.93 -4.14
N VAL A 46 -22.73 28.04 -3.15
CA VAL A 46 -23.24 26.68 -3.34
C VAL A 46 -24.39 26.37 -2.37
N TYR A 47 -25.45 25.78 -2.90
CA TYR A 47 -26.55 25.18 -2.17
C TYR A 47 -26.41 23.66 -2.20
N LEU A 48 -26.40 23.02 -1.03
CA LEU A 48 -26.24 21.57 -0.88
C LEU A 48 -27.45 20.96 -0.19
N TRP A 49 -28.06 19.95 -0.82
CA TRP A 49 -29.16 19.19 -0.21
C TRP A 49 -29.23 17.78 -0.82
N THR A 50 -30.11 16.96 -0.26
CA THR A 50 -30.43 15.65 -0.84
C THR A 50 -31.78 15.74 -1.49
N ASP A 51 -31.88 15.32 -2.75
CA ASP A 51 -33.15 15.31 -3.53
C ASP A 51 -34.06 14.15 -3.09
N ALA A 52 -35.34 14.19 -3.54
CA ALA A 52 -36.34 13.18 -3.23
C ALA A 52 -35.92 11.76 -3.69
N ASP A 53 -35.09 11.65 -4.73
CA ASP A 53 -34.52 10.41 -5.27
C ASP A 53 -33.30 9.90 -4.51
N GLY A 54 -32.86 10.58 -3.43
CA GLY A 54 -31.70 10.23 -2.63
C GLY A 54 -30.36 10.67 -3.23
N ALA A 55 -30.36 11.42 -4.35
CA ALA A 55 -29.13 11.99 -4.90
C ALA A 55 -28.71 13.23 -4.09
N ASN A 56 -27.41 13.38 -3.84
CA ASN A 56 -26.87 14.62 -3.30
C ASN A 56 -26.81 15.65 -4.42
N VAL A 57 -27.35 16.85 -4.18
CA VAL A 57 -27.39 17.93 -5.15
C VAL A 57 -26.52 19.07 -4.68
N ALA A 58 -25.68 19.56 -5.59
CA ALA A 58 -24.90 20.79 -5.42
C ALA A 58 -25.33 21.79 -6.53
N HIS A 59 -25.90 22.93 -6.14
CA HIS A 59 -26.28 24.00 -7.05
C HIS A 59 -25.36 25.17 -6.84
N PHE A 60 -24.49 25.41 -7.80
CA PHE A 60 -23.52 26.51 -7.80
C PHE A 60 -24.10 27.70 -8.56
N VAL A 61 -23.98 28.87 -7.97
CA VAL A 61 -24.38 30.16 -8.55
C VAL A 61 -23.15 31.08 -8.54
N GLY A 62 -22.73 31.54 -9.70
CA GLY A 62 -21.54 32.36 -9.92
C GLY A 62 -20.29 31.51 -10.19
N ASP A 63 -19.74 31.69 -11.39
CA ASP A 63 -18.45 31.17 -11.87
C ASP A 63 -18.17 29.70 -11.47
N PHE A 64 -19.13 28.81 -11.84
CA PHE A 64 -18.96 27.37 -11.61
C PHE A 64 -17.83 26.79 -12.44
N GLU A 65 -16.93 26.06 -11.77
CA GLU A 65 -15.87 25.26 -12.37
C GLU A 65 -15.89 23.85 -11.76
N LEU A 66 -15.75 22.82 -12.60
CA LEU A 66 -15.49 21.46 -12.16
C LEU A 66 -14.23 20.95 -12.85
N GLN A 67 -13.29 20.45 -12.06
CA GLN A 67 -12.06 19.82 -12.53
C GLN A 67 -12.06 18.33 -12.20
N LEU A 68 -11.73 17.50 -13.20
CA LEU A 68 -11.57 16.06 -13.07
C LEU A 68 -10.33 15.63 -13.88
N GLY A 69 -9.17 15.59 -13.22
CA GLY A 69 -7.89 15.36 -13.87
C GLY A 69 -7.61 16.44 -14.95
N ARG A 70 -7.56 16.05 -16.24
CA ARG A 70 -7.37 16.98 -17.35
C ARG A 70 -8.66 17.55 -17.93
N ARG A 71 -9.83 17.11 -17.43
CA ARG A 71 -11.13 17.61 -17.88
C ARG A 71 -11.52 18.81 -17.06
N ARG A 72 -12.08 19.81 -17.71
CA ARG A 72 -12.58 21.03 -17.08
C ARG A 72 -13.96 21.39 -17.64
N LEU A 73 -14.87 21.70 -16.76
CA LEU A 73 -16.24 22.13 -17.05
C LEU A 73 -16.43 23.51 -16.42
N ASP A 74 -16.83 24.48 -17.21
CA ASP A 74 -17.04 25.87 -16.78
C ASP A 74 -18.45 26.34 -17.15
N ALA A 75 -19.09 27.12 -16.30
CA ALA A 75 -20.36 27.80 -16.56
C ALA A 75 -20.60 28.91 -15.54
N ARG A 76 -21.53 29.84 -15.83
CA ARG A 76 -21.96 30.79 -14.79
C ARG A 76 -22.77 30.16 -13.68
N GLU A 77 -23.42 29.06 -13.94
CA GLU A 77 -24.28 28.35 -13.01
C GLU A 77 -24.21 26.84 -13.31
N GLY A 78 -24.00 26.02 -12.26
CA GLY A 78 -23.84 24.58 -12.38
C GLY A 78 -24.72 23.83 -11.39
N ILE A 79 -25.45 22.83 -11.86
CA ILE A 79 -26.26 21.95 -11.01
C ILE A 79 -25.72 20.54 -11.17
N VAL A 80 -25.29 19.94 -10.06
CA VAL A 80 -24.62 18.64 -10.02
C VAL A 80 -25.43 17.69 -9.15
N TRP A 81 -25.93 16.62 -9.73
CA TRP A 81 -26.47 15.47 -8.99
C TRP A 81 -25.40 14.41 -8.85
N MET A 82 -25.20 13.92 -7.63
CA MET A 82 -24.19 12.94 -7.25
C MET A 82 -24.87 11.71 -6.67
N THR A 83 -24.78 10.59 -7.38
CA THR A 83 -25.36 9.31 -6.93
C THR A 83 -24.24 8.30 -6.70
N ARG A 84 -24.14 7.76 -5.49
CA ARG A 84 -23.19 6.68 -5.20
C ARG A 84 -23.67 5.38 -5.84
N ARG A 85 -22.77 4.72 -6.55
CA ARG A 85 -23.01 3.45 -7.22
C ARG A 85 -21.83 2.51 -6.97
N THR A 86 -22.03 1.22 -7.18
CA THR A 86 -20.99 0.20 -7.08
C THR A 86 -21.02 -0.63 -8.36
N HIS A 87 -19.84 -0.91 -8.90
CA HIS A 87 -19.68 -1.81 -10.03
C HIS A 87 -18.52 -2.75 -9.72
N ASP A 88 -18.76 -4.07 -9.73
CA ASP A 88 -17.79 -5.10 -9.40
C ASP A 88 -16.99 -4.79 -8.11
N ASN A 89 -17.72 -4.48 -7.03
CA ASN A 89 -17.20 -4.06 -5.72
C ASN A 89 -16.43 -2.72 -5.69
N THR A 90 -16.30 -2.02 -6.80
CA THR A 90 -15.66 -0.70 -6.85
C THR A 90 -16.71 0.38 -6.62
N PRO A 91 -16.68 1.12 -5.49
CA PRO A 91 -17.56 2.25 -5.26
C PRO A 91 -17.17 3.43 -6.15
N TYR A 92 -18.15 4.07 -6.76
CA TYR A 92 -17.93 5.29 -7.53
C TYR A 92 -19.13 6.24 -7.39
N VAL A 93 -18.92 7.48 -7.76
CA VAL A 93 -19.98 8.50 -7.83
C VAL A 93 -20.32 8.74 -9.30
N HIS A 94 -21.59 8.62 -9.61
CA HIS A 94 -22.15 9.01 -10.89
C HIS A 94 -22.60 10.45 -10.80
N PHE A 95 -22.11 11.28 -11.70
CA PHE A 95 -22.43 12.70 -11.78
C PHE A 95 -23.31 12.96 -12.99
N GLU A 96 -24.40 13.69 -12.78
CA GLU A 96 -25.25 14.29 -13.81
C GLU A 96 -25.18 15.80 -13.62
N ILE A 97 -24.68 16.53 -14.60
CA ILE A 97 -24.31 17.94 -14.47
C ILE A 97 -25.04 18.75 -15.53
N VAL A 98 -25.75 19.78 -15.11
CA VAL A 98 -26.29 20.81 -16.00
C VAL A 98 -25.43 22.07 -15.85
N LEU A 99 -24.80 22.46 -16.93
CA LEU A 99 -24.06 23.71 -17.07
C LEU A 99 -24.98 24.74 -17.75
N TRP A 100 -25.16 25.90 -17.12
CA TRP A 100 -26.10 26.92 -17.57
C TRP A 100 -25.42 28.28 -17.75
N ARG A 101 -25.62 28.89 -18.92
CA ARG A 101 -25.01 30.14 -19.36
C ARG A 101 -23.48 30.06 -19.51
N ASP A 102 -22.99 30.41 -20.70
CA ASP A 102 -21.58 30.38 -21.08
C ASP A 102 -20.90 29.02 -20.79
N ALA A 103 -21.68 27.94 -20.99
CA ALA A 103 -21.25 26.59 -20.68
C ALA A 103 -20.11 26.13 -21.63
N GLN A 104 -19.04 25.59 -21.03
CA GLN A 104 -17.89 25.05 -21.74
C GLN A 104 -17.44 23.74 -21.09
N VAL A 105 -17.10 22.77 -21.91
CA VAL A 105 -16.48 21.50 -21.52
C VAL A 105 -15.20 21.31 -22.29
N VAL A 106 -14.11 21.11 -21.58
CA VAL A 106 -12.81 20.71 -22.15
C VAL A 106 -12.60 19.26 -21.78
N ASP A 107 -12.50 18.36 -22.75
CA ASP A 107 -12.25 16.95 -22.52
C ASP A 107 -10.75 16.67 -22.24
N SER A 108 -10.42 15.40 -21.93
CA SER A 108 -9.03 14.99 -21.63
C SER A 108 -8.07 15.13 -22.82
N ALA A 109 -8.60 15.22 -24.05
CA ALA A 109 -7.82 15.44 -25.29
C ALA A 109 -7.66 16.94 -25.63
N GLY A 110 -8.28 17.84 -24.83
CA GLY A 110 -8.24 19.28 -25.06
C GLY A 110 -9.32 19.78 -26.06
N THR A 111 -10.27 18.93 -26.46
CA THR A 111 -11.39 19.34 -27.29
C THR A 111 -12.35 20.22 -26.49
N VAL A 112 -12.74 21.35 -27.04
CA VAL A 112 -13.60 22.34 -26.38
C VAL A 112 -14.99 22.32 -27.00
N THR A 113 -15.99 21.96 -26.19
CA THR A 113 -17.41 22.05 -26.55
C THR A 113 -18.04 23.23 -25.82
N ARG A 114 -18.74 24.13 -26.54
CA ARG A 114 -19.39 25.30 -25.96
C ARG A 114 -20.87 25.35 -26.33
N GLY A 115 -21.66 25.90 -25.42
CA GLY A 115 -23.09 26.08 -25.68
C GLY A 115 -23.74 27.00 -24.64
N PRO A 116 -25.00 27.47 -24.92
CA PRO A 116 -25.72 28.25 -23.92
C PRO A 116 -26.08 27.41 -22.68
N ALA A 117 -26.22 26.10 -22.88
CA ALA A 117 -26.44 25.10 -21.84
C ALA A 117 -25.92 23.73 -22.30
N LEU A 118 -25.26 22.97 -21.39
CA LEU A 118 -24.74 21.63 -21.64
C LEU A 118 -25.22 20.68 -20.54
N PHE A 119 -25.54 19.44 -20.89
CA PHE A 119 -25.77 18.35 -19.95
C PHE A 119 -24.64 17.36 -20.07
N VAL A 120 -23.97 17.08 -18.95
CA VAL A 120 -22.77 16.26 -18.92
C VAL A 120 -22.95 15.12 -17.90
N THR A 121 -22.61 13.89 -18.30
CA THR A 121 -22.52 12.76 -17.38
C THR A 121 -21.09 12.27 -17.27
N LEU A 122 -20.66 11.95 -16.06
CA LEU A 122 -19.33 11.38 -15.79
C LEU A 122 -19.34 10.47 -14.55
N ASN A 123 -18.34 9.62 -14.43
CA ASN A 123 -18.16 8.74 -13.29
C ASN A 123 -16.75 8.93 -12.70
N ALA A 124 -16.66 9.00 -11.36
CA ALA A 124 -15.39 9.10 -10.66
C ALA A 124 -15.39 8.27 -9.36
N SER A 125 -14.25 7.64 -9.06
CA SER A 125 -13.99 6.93 -7.82
C SER A 125 -13.05 7.72 -6.86
N GLY A 126 -12.47 8.83 -7.33
CA GLY A 126 -11.69 9.75 -6.50
C GLY A 126 -12.54 10.51 -5.47
N LYS A 127 -11.90 11.33 -4.67
CA LYS A 127 -12.56 12.19 -3.68
C LYS A 127 -13.39 13.27 -4.39
N VAL A 128 -14.51 13.64 -3.77
CA VAL A 128 -15.33 14.76 -4.24
C VAL A 128 -15.10 15.94 -3.29
N LEU A 129 -14.51 17.00 -3.80
CA LEU A 129 -14.17 18.22 -3.07
C LEU A 129 -15.04 19.35 -3.59
N THR A 130 -15.65 20.10 -2.68
CA THR A 130 -16.49 21.25 -3.01
C THR A 130 -15.97 22.46 -2.26
N SER A 131 -15.67 23.53 -2.98
CA SER A 131 -15.20 24.79 -2.44
C SER A 131 -16.06 25.94 -3.00
N ALA A 132 -16.58 26.79 -2.12
CA ALA A 132 -17.31 27.99 -2.50
C ALA A 132 -17.13 29.08 -1.44
N ASP A 133 -17.23 30.35 -1.86
CA ASP A 133 -17.12 31.49 -0.93
C ASP A 133 -18.23 31.47 0.12
N GLN A 134 -19.41 30.99 -0.27
CA GLN A 134 -20.55 30.81 0.61
C GLN A 134 -21.21 29.44 0.40
N THR A 135 -21.51 28.75 1.49
CA THR A 135 -22.18 27.44 1.46
C THR A 135 -23.47 27.47 2.26
N THR A 136 -24.56 26.95 1.67
CA THR A 136 -25.87 26.86 2.31
C THR A 136 -26.40 25.44 2.24
N SER A 137 -26.75 24.85 3.37
CA SER A 137 -27.30 23.47 3.43
C SER A 137 -28.83 23.47 3.28
N ALA A 138 -29.33 24.05 2.19
CA ALA A 138 -30.77 24.09 1.83
C ALA A 138 -30.88 24.35 0.32
N PRO A 139 -31.99 24.00 -0.31
CA PRO A 139 -32.27 24.37 -1.70
C PRO A 139 -32.26 25.90 -1.88
N ALA A 140 -31.89 26.35 -3.09
CA ALA A 140 -31.91 27.77 -3.43
C ALA A 140 -33.34 28.33 -3.30
N ARG A 141 -33.47 29.62 -2.94
CA ARG A 141 -34.77 30.29 -2.84
C ARG A 141 -35.42 30.49 -4.19
N ASP A 142 -34.63 30.75 -5.24
CA ASP A 142 -35.07 30.76 -6.63
C ASP A 142 -34.79 29.39 -7.25
N THR A 143 -35.82 28.59 -7.50
CA THR A 143 -35.71 27.23 -8.01
C THR A 143 -35.86 27.16 -9.53
N THR A 144 -36.01 28.29 -10.22
CA THR A 144 -36.35 28.32 -11.67
C THR A 144 -35.33 27.59 -12.54
N VAL A 145 -34.03 27.73 -12.26
CA VAL A 145 -32.98 27.06 -13.01
C VAL A 145 -32.91 25.59 -12.61
N PHE A 146 -33.06 25.28 -11.34
CA PHE A 146 -33.11 23.91 -10.83
C PHE A 146 -34.30 23.14 -11.38
N ASP A 147 -35.52 23.71 -11.37
CA ASP A 147 -36.72 23.04 -11.90
C ASP A 147 -36.58 22.74 -13.39
N ARG A 148 -35.97 23.66 -14.15
CA ARG A 148 -35.67 23.44 -15.56
C ARG A 148 -34.64 22.35 -15.78
N ALA A 149 -33.55 22.34 -14.98
CA ALA A 149 -32.50 21.34 -15.03
C ALA A 149 -33.01 19.94 -14.61
N ALA A 150 -33.83 19.86 -13.57
CA ALA A 150 -34.49 18.62 -13.13
C ALA A 150 -35.44 18.05 -14.21
N LYS A 151 -36.18 18.91 -14.92
CA LYS A 151 -37.00 18.48 -16.05
C LYS A 151 -36.17 17.94 -17.22
N ILE A 152 -35.04 18.56 -17.52
CA ILE A 152 -34.11 18.08 -18.54
C ILE A 152 -33.56 16.71 -18.15
N ARG A 153 -33.09 16.56 -16.89
CA ARG A 153 -32.62 15.30 -16.33
C ARG A 153 -33.67 14.19 -16.49
N SER A 154 -34.93 14.43 -16.15
CA SER A 154 -36.00 13.44 -16.28
C SER A 154 -36.26 13.02 -17.75
N VAL A 155 -36.26 13.97 -18.68
CA VAL A 155 -36.43 13.70 -20.11
C VAL A 155 -35.29 12.87 -20.69
N ILE A 156 -34.05 13.14 -20.27
CA ILE A 156 -32.86 12.36 -20.69
C ILE A 156 -32.92 10.94 -20.12
N ALA A 157 -33.31 10.77 -18.85
CA ALA A 157 -33.49 9.46 -18.25
C ALA A 157 -34.57 8.61 -18.94
N GLU A 158 -35.71 9.20 -19.32
CA GLU A 158 -36.80 8.51 -20.01
C GLU A 158 -36.45 8.11 -21.45
N ARG A 159 -35.65 8.89 -22.17
CA ARG A 159 -35.31 8.68 -23.59
C ARG A 159 -33.97 7.96 -23.84
N GLY A 160 -33.32 7.48 -22.80
CA GLY A 160 -32.06 6.71 -22.93
C GLY A 160 -30.90 7.50 -23.52
N GLY A 161 -30.84 8.80 -23.32
CA GLY A 161 -29.70 9.64 -23.72
C GLY A 161 -29.66 9.99 -25.23
N GLN A 162 -30.68 9.71 -26.03
CA GLN A 162 -30.76 10.21 -27.41
C GLN A 162 -30.96 11.72 -27.41
N ALA A 163 -30.20 12.41 -28.24
CA ALA A 163 -30.22 13.86 -28.38
C ALA A 163 -31.66 14.38 -28.62
N LEU A 164 -32.06 15.36 -27.85
CA LEU A 164 -33.28 16.10 -28.02
C LEU A 164 -33.11 16.98 -29.28
N ALA A 165 -33.62 16.54 -30.41
CA ALA A 165 -33.48 17.22 -31.68
C ALA A 165 -34.08 18.66 -31.72
N ASP A 166 -34.82 19.06 -30.70
CA ASP A 166 -35.53 20.35 -30.60
C ASP A 166 -35.11 21.19 -29.37
N SER A 167 -34.04 20.86 -28.67
CA SER A 167 -33.59 21.64 -27.50
C SER A 167 -32.27 22.38 -27.79
N GLU A 168 -32.18 23.62 -27.31
CA GLU A 168 -30.94 24.43 -27.34
C GLU A 168 -29.79 23.84 -26.47
N MET A 169 -29.91 22.57 -26.01
CA MET A 169 -28.97 21.91 -25.09
C MET A 169 -28.31 20.73 -25.76
N THR A 170 -26.97 20.70 -25.66
CA THR A 170 -26.14 19.59 -26.10
C THR A 170 -25.89 18.62 -24.94
N VAL A 171 -26.10 17.33 -25.20
CA VAL A 171 -25.83 16.25 -24.24
C VAL A 171 -24.45 15.68 -24.52
N ILE A 172 -23.57 15.68 -23.48
CA ILE A 172 -22.20 15.15 -23.54
C ILE A 172 -22.12 13.99 -22.54
N ASP A 173 -22.05 12.77 -23.04
CA ASP A 173 -21.92 11.58 -22.20
C ASP A 173 -20.43 11.17 -22.07
N LEU A 174 -19.77 11.61 -21.01
CA LEU A 174 -18.41 11.23 -20.67
C LEU A 174 -18.36 9.95 -19.83
N SER A 175 -19.52 9.38 -19.48
CA SER A 175 -19.65 8.13 -18.70
C SER A 175 -19.83 6.89 -19.57
N ARG A 176 -20.12 7.04 -20.85
CA ARG A 176 -20.29 5.95 -21.81
C ARG A 176 -19.12 5.85 -22.78
N ARG A 177 -18.73 4.62 -23.07
CA ARG A 177 -18.01 4.28 -24.27
C ARG A 177 -18.88 4.53 -25.48
N VAL A 178 -18.45 5.37 -26.39
CA VAL A 178 -19.07 5.52 -27.69
C VAL A 178 -18.87 4.22 -28.46
N GLN A 179 -19.91 3.43 -28.65
CA GLN A 179 -19.97 2.39 -29.67
C GLN A 179 -20.46 3.06 -30.95
N THR A 180 -19.53 3.44 -31.79
CA THR A 180 -19.81 3.64 -33.22
C THR A 180 -19.48 2.32 -33.92
N PRO A 181 -20.39 1.74 -34.74
CA PRO A 181 -19.99 0.67 -35.64
C PRO A 181 -19.22 1.35 -36.77
N GLU A 182 -17.91 1.47 -36.60
CA GLU A 182 -17.03 1.87 -37.68
C GLU A 182 -16.85 0.69 -38.64
N GLN A 183 -17.27 0.87 -39.86
CA GLN A 183 -16.58 0.24 -40.98
C GLN A 183 -15.09 0.60 -40.81
N GLN A 184 -14.22 -0.41 -40.63
CA GLN A 184 -12.78 -0.26 -40.58
C GLN A 184 -12.31 0.26 -41.95
N VAL A 185 -12.27 1.56 -42.13
CA VAL A 185 -11.48 2.19 -43.14
C VAL A 185 -10.05 2.18 -42.59
N GLU A 186 -9.18 1.40 -43.23
CA GLU A 186 -7.76 1.41 -42.87
C GLU A 186 -7.23 2.84 -42.98
N PRO A 187 -6.54 3.36 -41.95
CA PRO A 187 -6.00 4.73 -42.00
C PRO A 187 -4.97 4.83 -43.12
N PRO A 188 -4.96 5.93 -43.90
CA PRO A 188 -4.03 6.10 -44.99
C PRO A 188 -2.58 6.14 -44.49
N ILE A 189 -1.69 5.50 -45.25
CA ILE A 189 -0.25 5.55 -45.00
C ILE A 189 0.32 6.68 -45.84
N SER A 190 0.94 7.66 -45.19
CA SER A 190 1.63 8.75 -45.85
C SER A 190 3.15 8.58 -45.71
N TYR A 191 3.88 8.95 -46.73
CA TYR A 191 5.34 8.93 -46.72
C TYR A 191 5.89 10.19 -47.37
N GLN A 192 7.06 10.62 -46.90
CA GLN A 192 7.77 11.81 -47.32
C GLN A 192 9.27 11.48 -47.43
N GLY A 193 9.98 12.10 -48.36
CA GLY A 193 11.43 12.00 -48.50
C GLY A 193 11.97 13.19 -49.30
N ASP A 194 13.28 13.40 -49.25
CA ASP A 194 13.91 14.49 -50.02
C ASP A 194 13.84 14.22 -51.52
N ASP A 195 13.93 12.91 -51.92
CA ASP A 195 13.86 12.46 -53.32
C ASP A 195 12.91 11.23 -53.38
N LEU A 196 11.92 11.26 -54.27
CA LEU A 196 10.95 10.22 -54.49
C LEU A 196 10.91 9.79 -55.96
N ALA A 197 11.10 8.49 -56.21
CA ALA A 197 10.97 7.89 -57.51
C ALA A 197 9.99 6.71 -57.50
N ILE A 198 9.17 6.58 -58.53
CA ILE A 198 8.32 5.43 -58.77
C ILE A 198 8.98 4.57 -59.84
N GLU A 199 9.25 3.31 -59.48
CA GLU A 199 9.87 2.33 -60.33
C GLU A 199 8.97 1.07 -60.42
N GLU A 200 9.10 0.33 -61.47
CA GLU A 200 8.44 -0.97 -61.66
C GLU A 200 9.52 -2.07 -61.58
N VAL A 201 9.44 -2.91 -60.58
CA VAL A 201 10.39 -4.02 -60.38
C VAL A 201 9.61 -5.35 -60.41
N ASP A 202 9.95 -6.23 -61.34
CA ASP A 202 9.29 -7.53 -61.56
C ASP A 202 7.76 -7.47 -61.69
N GLY A 203 7.22 -6.37 -62.26
CA GLY A 203 5.77 -6.19 -62.44
C GLY A 203 5.04 -5.63 -61.21
N GLN A 204 5.75 -5.25 -60.16
CA GLN A 204 5.24 -4.59 -59.00
C GLN A 204 5.70 -3.13 -58.98
N SER A 205 4.77 -2.21 -58.74
CA SER A 205 5.11 -0.80 -58.57
C SER A 205 5.70 -0.56 -57.20
N VAL A 206 6.89 0.02 -57.16
CA VAL A 206 7.59 0.39 -55.92
C VAL A 206 7.88 1.87 -55.90
N ILE A 207 7.89 2.45 -54.70
CA ILE A 207 8.31 3.83 -54.47
C ILE A 207 9.63 3.78 -53.74
N VAL A 208 10.64 4.39 -54.31
CA VAL A 208 11.96 4.55 -53.70
C VAL A 208 12.04 5.98 -53.15
N ALA A 209 12.24 6.09 -51.84
CA ALA A 209 12.41 7.33 -51.12
C ALA A 209 13.83 7.44 -50.57
N MET A 210 14.50 8.53 -50.76
CA MET A 210 15.83 8.78 -50.25
C MET A 210 15.91 10.13 -49.54
N GLY A 211 16.72 10.19 -48.46
CA GLY A 211 16.98 11.36 -47.67
C GLY A 211 15.80 11.72 -46.75
N HIS A 212 16.01 11.77 -45.46
CA HIS A 212 15.03 12.18 -44.43
C HIS A 212 13.65 11.54 -44.62
N VAL A 213 13.64 10.22 -44.85
CA VAL A 213 12.39 9.49 -45.09
C VAL A 213 11.53 9.49 -43.85
N TYR A 214 10.24 9.83 -44.01
CA TYR A 214 9.24 9.81 -42.96
C TYR A 214 8.02 9.03 -43.46
N VAL A 215 7.63 7.99 -42.71
CA VAL A 215 6.43 7.18 -42.96
C VAL A 215 5.51 7.31 -41.77
N PHE A 216 4.27 7.63 -42.03
CA PHE A 216 3.25 7.79 -40.98
C PHE A 216 2.00 7.01 -41.35
N ARG A 217 1.52 6.23 -40.36
CA ARG A 217 0.20 5.59 -40.40
C ARG A 217 -0.63 6.14 -39.24
N GLY A 218 -1.78 6.74 -39.57
CA GLY A 218 -2.71 7.25 -38.59
C GLY A 218 -3.21 6.16 -37.62
N PRO A 219 -3.73 6.52 -36.45
CA PRO A 219 -4.17 5.56 -35.46
C PRO A 219 -5.40 4.77 -35.91
N ARG A 220 -5.35 3.43 -35.80
CA ARG A 220 -6.51 2.53 -35.88
C ARG A 220 -7.33 2.56 -34.57
N THR A 221 -6.64 2.79 -33.46
CA THR A 221 -7.18 2.98 -32.11
C THR A 221 -6.38 4.06 -31.39
N VAL A 222 -6.83 4.51 -30.22
CA VAL A 222 -6.11 5.51 -29.42
C VAL A 222 -4.70 4.97 -29.07
N ASN A 223 -3.66 5.71 -29.45
CA ASN A 223 -2.22 5.38 -29.30
C ASN A 223 -1.68 4.24 -30.20
N ASP A 224 -2.30 3.99 -31.33
CA ASP A 224 -1.84 2.99 -32.32
C ASP A 224 -1.28 3.64 -33.60
N GLU A 225 -0.86 4.88 -33.51
CA GLU A 225 -0.15 5.58 -34.57
C GLU A 225 1.28 5.00 -34.74
N ILE A 226 1.71 4.86 -35.98
CA ILE A 226 3.07 4.42 -36.32
C ILE A 226 3.77 5.55 -37.06
N GLU A 227 4.87 6.00 -36.49
CA GLU A 227 5.78 6.97 -37.08
C GLU A 227 7.14 6.31 -37.32
N ILE A 228 7.66 6.36 -38.57
CA ILE A 228 8.96 5.78 -38.90
C ILE A 228 9.79 6.82 -39.59
N ARG A 229 11.06 6.95 -39.21
CA ARG A 229 12.09 7.76 -39.84
C ARG A 229 13.23 6.87 -40.27
N ALA A 230 13.80 7.16 -41.47
CA ALA A 230 14.94 6.43 -42.02
C ALA A 230 15.70 7.29 -43.00
N ASP A 231 16.90 6.82 -43.41
CA ASP A 231 17.67 7.52 -44.46
C ASP A 231 17.16 7.15 -45.86
N ALA A 232 16.66 5.90 -46.02
CA ALA A 232 16.11 5.43 -47.31
C ALA A 232 14.95 4.45 -47.06
N ALA A 233 13.99 4.43 -47.97
CA ALA A 233 12.90 3.46 -47.99
C ALA A 233 12.53 2.99 -49.40
N VAL A 234 12.05 1.74 -49.45
CA VAL A 234 11.39 1.15 -50.61
C VAL A 234 9.99 0.73 -50.19
N VAL A 235 8.98 1.37 -50.76
CA VAL A 235 7.57 1.08 -50.44
C VAL A 235 6.97 0.23 -51.54
N PHE A 236 6.44 -0.91 -51.17
CA PHE A 236 5.80 -1.88 -52.07
C PHE A 236 4.31 -1.60 -52.17
N LEU A 237 3.80 -1.43 -53.37
CA LEU A 237 2.38 -1.17 -53.59
C LEU A 237 1.65 -2.48 -53.96
N ALA A 238 0.43 -2.64 -53.43
CA ALA A 238 -0.40 -3.80 -53.77
C ALA A 238 -0.75 -3.82 -55.29
N ASN A 239 -0.63 -5.00 -55.91
CA ASN A 239 -0.99 -5.19 -57.33
C ASN A 239 -2.50 -5.12 -57.56
N GLU A 240 -2.97 -4.39 -58.59
CA GLU A 240 -4.42 -4.25 -58.90
C GLU A 240 -5.11 -5.55 -59.36
N ALA A 241 -4.40 -6.72 -59.43
CA ALA A 241 -4.88 -7.93 -60.05
C ALA A 241 -5.62 -8.94 -59.15
N GLU A 242 -5.56 -8.82 -57.83
CA GLU A 242 -6.16 -9.84 -56.91
C GLU A 242 -7.55 -9.46 -56.37
N ASP A 243 -8.01 -8.22 -56.49
CA ASP A 243 -9.33 -7.77 -55.99
C ASP A 243 -10.49 -7.83 -57.03
N ALA A 244 -10.28 -8.45 -58.20
CA ALA A 244 -11.32 -8.55 -59.25
C ALA A 244 -12.28 -9.76 -59.05
N GLY A 245 -12.38 -10.30 -57.86
CA GLY A 245 -13.16 -11.52 -57.55
C GLY A 245 -14.28 -11.38 -56.55
N SER A 246 -15.05 -10.31 -56.46
CA SER A 246 -16.45 -10.31 -55.94
C SER A 246 -17.04 -8.89 -55.92
N ASN A 247 -17.76 -8.57 -56.94
CA ASN A 247 -19.05 -7.88 -57.02
C ASN A 247 -19.21 -7.21 -58.39
N GLY A 248 -19.95 -7.92 -59.24
CA GLY A 248 -20.44 -7.34 -60.48
C GLY A 248 -21.44 -6.20 -60.24
N ALA A 249 -20.98 -4.98 -60.41
CA ALA A 249 -21.82 -3.82 -60.69
C ALA A 249 -21.27 -3.13 -61.95
N GLU A 250 -22.08 -3.19 -63.02
CA GLU A 250 -21.90 -2.54 -64.31
C GLU A 250 -21.70 -1.03 -64.10
N VAL A 251 -20.55 -0.51 -64.43
CA VAL A 251 -20.28 0.94 -64.46
C VAL A 251 -20.37 1.45 -65.90
N ALA A 252 -21.24 2.42 -66.12
CA ALA A 252 -21.43 3.12 -67.37
C ALA A 252 -20.15 3.82 -67.87
N PRO A 253 -19.90 3.88 -69.20
CA PRO A 253 -18.68 4.44 -69.74
C PRO A 253 -18.75 5.97 -69.74
N GLY A 254 -17.85 6.62 -69.00
CA GLY A 254 -17.71 8.07 -69.13
C GLY A 254 -17.07 8.86 -68.00
N GLU A 255 -16.47 8.25 -66.97
CA GLU A 255 -15.73 9.02 -66.00
C GLU A 255 -14.26 8.65 -65.98
N GLU A 256 -13.44 9.67 -66.17
CA GLU A 256 -11.96 9.56 -66.12
C GLU A 256 -11.48 9.11 -64.76
N ARG A 257 -10.62 8.09 -64.75
CA ARG A 257 -9.98 7.53 -63.57
C ARG A 257 -9.12 8.56 -62.86
N PRO A 258 -9.21 8.78 -61.57
CA PRO A 258 -8.26 9.58 -60.81
C PRO A 258 -7.03 8.75 -60.47
N GLY A 259 -6.11 8.75 -61.39
CA GLY A 259 -4.73 8.33 -61.18
C GLY A 259 -3.83 9.49 -61.55
N ARG A 260 -3.82 10.55 -60.76
CA ARG A 260 -2.87 11.63 -60.87
C ARG A 260 -2.15 11.79 -59.58
N VAL A 261 -0.88 11.48 -59.59
CA VAL A 261 0.11 12.01 -58.67
C VAL A 261 -0.02 13.53 -58.71
N ARG A 262 -0.56 14.13 -57.66
CA ARG A 262 -0.48 15.59 -57.49
C ARG A 262 0.76 15.90 -56.66
N LEU A 263 1.74 16.46 -57.32
CA LEU A 263 2.76 17.27 -56.67
C LEU A 263 2.09 18.60 -56.33
N ASP A 264 1.69 18.76 -55.07
CA ASP A 264 1.10 20.02 -54.62
C ASP A 264 2.25 20.96 -54.19
N GLU A 265 2.60 21.84 -55.05
CA GLU A 265 3.13 23.15 -54.63
C GLU A 265 1.91 24.01 -54.21
N GLN A 266 1.90 24.37 -52.94
CA GLN A 266 1.02 25.33 -52.24
C GLN A 266 -0.26 24.82 -51.52
N GLY A 267 -0.11 24.77 -50.23
CA GLY A 267 -0.96 25.47 -49.27
C GLY A 267 -2.31 24.90 -48.87
N ALA A 268 -2.36 24.19 -47.73
CA ALA A 268 -3.35 24.42 -46.63
C ALA A 268 -2.91 23.68 -45.37
N GLU A 269 -2.92 24.39 -44.26
CA GLU A 269 -2.32 24.05 -42.97
C GLU A 269 -2.98 22.90 -42.25
N ALA A 270 -2.17 21.86 -41.97
CA ALA A 270 -2.14 21.15 -40.73
C ALA A 270 -0.71 21.28 -40.16
N PRO A 271 -0.44 21.24 -38.84
CA PRO A 271 0.90 21.49 -38.34
C PRO A 271 1.82 20.33 -38.73
N LYS A 272 2.46 20.45 -39.85
CA LYS A 272 3.54 19.57 -40.34
C LYS A 272 4.84 20.04 -39.76
N PRO A 273 5.75 19.18 -39.29
CA PRO A 273 7.13 19.54 -39.12
C PRO A 273 7.64 19.98 -40.50
N ASN A 274 8.22 21.15 -40.56
CA ASN A 274 8.72 21.81 -41.78
C ASN A 274 10.00 21.09 -42.25
N ILE A 275 9.83 19.95 -42.93
CA ILE A 275 10.87 19.21 -43.63
C ILE A 275 10.56 19.43 -45.14
N GLY A 276 11.36 20.19 -45.81
CA GLY A 276 11.19 20.47 -47.26
C GLY A 276 11.45 19.20 -48.07
N GLY A 277 10.38 18.50 -48.49
CA GLY A 277 10.44 17.30 -49.32
C GLY A 277 9.10 17.00 -49.99
N ALA A 278 9.09 16.10 -50.96
CA ALA A 278 7.88 15.67 -51.68
C ALA A 278 7.05 14.74 -50.79
N THR A 279 5.72 14.91 -50.75
CA THR A 279 4.79 14.04 -49.99
C THR A 279 3.88 13.32 -50.98
N LEU A 280 3.74 12.02 -50.83
CA LEU A 280 2.85 11.17 -51.61
C LEU A 280 1.82 10.49 -50.71
N ASP A 281 0.55 10.54 -51.05
CA ASP A 281 -0.54 9.84 -50.37
C ASP A 281 -1.08 8.76 -51.32
N THR A 282 -0.95 7.48 -50.90
CA THR A 282 -1.36 6.31 -51.71
C THR A 282 -2.76 5.81 -51.44
N GLY A 283 -3.49 6.45 -50.53
CA GLY A 283 -4.86 6.05 -50.25
C GLY A 283 -5.03 4.62 -49.76
N GLY A 284 -4.02 4.07 -49.00
CA GLY A 284 -4.15 2.75 -48.38
C GLY A 284 -3.64 1.53 -49.18
N ARG A 285 -2.96 1.75 -50.29
CA ARG A 285 -2.48 0.65 -51.16
C ARG A 285 -1.04 0.18 -50.89
N VAL A 286 -0.52 0.36 -49.67
CA VAL A 286 0.83 -0.08 -49.31
C VAL A 286 0.78 -1.52 -48.76
N GLU A 287 1.50 -2.42 -49.39
CA GLU A 287 1.66 -3.80 -48.96
C GLU A 287 2.75 -3.93 -47.90
N GLY A 288 3.92 -3.32 -48.16
CA GLY A 288 5.05 -3.37 -47.25
C GLY A 288 6.03 -2.23 -47.43
N VAL A 289 6.96 -2.07 -46.52
CA VAL A 289 8.04 -1.09 -46.58
C VAL A 289 9.35 -1.72 -46.14
N TYR A 290 10.41 -1.52 -46.94
CA TYR A 290 11.79 -1.75 -46.54
C TYR A 290 12.46 -0.44 -46.24
N LEU A 291 13.17 -0.37 -45.10
CA LEU A 291 13.85 0.83 -44.62
C LEU A 291 15.30 0.51 -44.30
N GLU A 292 16.18 1.47 -44.58
CA GLU A 292 17.61 1.35 -44.29
C GLU A 292 18.18 2.69 -43.80
N GLY A 293 19.15 2.62 -42.85
CA GLY A 293 19.87 3.77 -42.28
C GLY A 293 19.08 4.46 -41.12
N ASP A 294 19.70 4.57 -39.99
CA ASP A 294 19.25 5.24 -38.73
C ASP A 294 17.73 5.22 -38.49
N ILE A 295 17.17 4.03 -38.59
CA ILE A 295 15.72 3.85 -38.49
C ILE A 295 15.27 4.10 -37.08
N VAL A 296 14.23 4.94 -36.88
CA VAL A 296 13.52 5.18 -35.66
C VAL A 296 12.03 4.97 -35.89
N LEU A 297 11.48 3.93 -35.30
CA LEU A 297 10.05 3.64 -35.31
C LEU A 297 9.47 3.96 -33.92
N THR A 298 8.42 4.77 -33.90
CA THR A 298 7.68 5.15 -32.70
C THR A 298 6.23 4.72 -32.83
N SER A 299 5.68 4.07 -31.78
CA SER A 299 4.26 3.72 -31.69
C SER A 299 3.83 3.84 -30.22
N GLY A 300 3.12 4.90 -29.88
CA GLY A 300 2.83 5.28 -28.51
C GLY A 300 4.12 5.43 -27.68
N ASP A 301 4.21 4.74 -26.54
CA ASP A 301 5.41 4.77 -25.66
C ASP A 301 6.55 3.84 -26.13
N ARG A 302 6.38 3.14 -27.23
CA ARG A 302 7.39 2.23 -27.79
C ARG A 302 8.26 2.95 -28.79
N MET A 303 9.58 2.74 -28.65
CA MET A 303 10.56 3.23 -29.61
C MET A 303 11.44 2.06 -30.06
N VAL A 304 11.59 1.89 -31.36
CA VAL A 304 12.49 0.89 -31.95
C VAL A 304 13.52 1.63 -32.79
N ARG A 305 14.81 1.38 -32.55
CA ARG A 305 15.89 1.78 -33.41
C ARG A 305 16.45 0.55 -34.11
N ALA A 306 16.80 0.68 -35.37
CA ALA A 306 17.32 -0.43 -36.17
C ALA A 306 18.27 0.08 -37.30
N SER A 307 19.11 -0.82 -37.83
CA SER A 307 19.90 -0.57 -39.02
C SER A 307 19.10 -0.84 -40.28
N ARG A 308 18.24 -1.88 -40.26
CA ARG A 308 17.35 -2.26 -41.36
C ARG A 308 16.04 -2.77 -40.81
N LEU A 309 14.96 -2.45 -41.50
CA LEU A 309 13.62 -2.89 -41.14
C LEU A 309 12.82 -3.21 -42.43
N TYR A 310 12.17 -4.37 -42.44
CA TYR A 310 11.08 -4.68 -43.34
C TYR A 310 9.79 -4.83 -42.58
N TYR A 311 8.72 -4.16 -42.98
CA TYR A 311 7.39 -4.23 -42.39
C TYR A 311 6.35 -4.57 -43.46
N ASP A 312 5.56 -5.63 -43.19
CA ASP A 312 4.43 -6.08 -43.98
C ASP A 312 3.14 -5.58 -43.32
N PHE A 313 2.48 -4.60 -43.92
CA PHE A 313 1.27 -4.00 -43.36
C PHE A 313 0.04 -4.89 -43.50
N ALA A 314 0.03 -5.80 -44.48
CA ALA A 314 -1.09 -6.73 -44.71
C ALA A 314 -1.18 -7.81 -43.62
N HIS A 315 -0.04 -8.26 -43.10
CA HIS A 315 0.04 -9.36 -42.14
C HIS A 315 0.54 -8.94 -40.76
N ASP A 316 0.78 -7.65 -40.52
CA ASP A 316 1.41 -7.11 -39.29
C ASP A 316 2.69 -7.89 -38.91
N ARG A 317 3.58 -8.10 -39.87
CA ARG A 317 4.87 -8.80 -39.72
C ARG A 317 6.03 -7.86 -39.94
N ALA A 318 7.11 -8.07 -39.16
CA ALA A 318 8.33 -7.28 -39.36
C ALA A 318 9.58 -8.15 -39.18
N LEU A 319 10.65 -7.77 -39.95
CA LEU A 319 12.00 -8.23 -39.73
C LEU A 319 12.88 -7.02 -39.45
N ILE A 320 13.53 -7.02 -38.29
CA ILE A 320 14.31 -5.87 -37.79
C ILE A 320 15.71 -6.37 -37.47
N LEU A 321 16.73 -5.70 -38.01
CA LEU A 321 18.13 -6.06 -37.75
C LEU A 321 18.80 -4.99 -36.88
N ASP A 322 19.69 -5.44 -35.99
CA ASP A 322 20.41 -4.64 -35.01
C ASP A 322 19.45 -3.78 -34.18
N ALA A 323 18.38 -4.43 -33.67
CA ALA A 323 17.28 -3.77 -33.04
C ALA A 323 17.62 -3.32 -31.60
N VAL A 324 17.21 -2.10 -31.26
CA VAL A 324 17.12 -1.60 -29.89
C VAL A 324 15.68 -1.18 -29.63
N VAL A 325 14.95 -1.98 -28.88
CA VAL A 325 13.56 -1.74 -28.51
C VAL A 325 13.54 -1.11 -27.11
N ARG A 326 12.94 0.05 -26.97
CA ARG A 326 12.65 0.69 -25.69
C ARG A 326 11.17 0.49 -25.38
N LEU A 327 10.91 -0.07 -24.24
CA LEU A 327 9.59 -0.26 -23.65
C LEU A 327 9.53 0.53 -22.35
N PHE A 328 8.34 0.84 -21.89
CA PHE A 328 8.14 1.50 -20.61
C PHE A 328 7.25 0.61 -19.72
N ALA A 329 7.67 0.36 -18.47
CA ALA A 329 6.87 -0.32 -17.46
C ALA A 329 6.21 0.76 -16.59
N PRO A 330 4.92 1.08 -16.80
CA PRO A 330 4.25 2.22 -16.15
C PRO A 330 4.14 2.04 -14.64
N ASP A 331 3.94 0.80 -14.18
CA ASP A 331 3.77 0.48 -12.76
C ASP A 331 5.04 0.74 -11.92
N ARG A 332 6.19 0.89 -12.57
CA ARG A 332 7.50 1.07 -11.92
C ARG A 332 8.26 2.30 -12.39
N ASP A 333 7.68 3.07 -13.31
CA ASP A 333 8.33 4.24 -13.93
C ASP A 333 9.72 3.90 -14.54
N LEU A 334 9.86 2.68 -15.10
CA LEU A 334 11.14 2.16 -15.59
C LEU A 334 11.14 1.88 -17.08
N PRO A 335 12.12 2.41 -17.86
CA PRO A 335 12.37 1.98 -19.21
C PRO A 335 13.08 0.61 -19.22
N ILE A 336 12.62 -0.27 -20.12
CA ILE A 336 13.25 -1.57 -20.41
C ILE A 336 13.81 -1.50 -21.82
N TYR A 337 15.08 -1.86 -21.98
CA TYR A 337 15.76 -1.93 -23.27
C TYR A 337 15.97 -3.39 -23.66
N ILE A 338 15.49 -3.78 -24.83
CA ILE A 338 15.77 -5.07 -25.46
C ILE A 338 16.66 -4.79 -26.68
N ARG A 339 17.85 -5.36 -26.68
CA ARG A 339 18.78 -5.28 -27.81
C ARG A 339 18.93 -6.66 -28.41
N ALA A 340 18.82 -6.77 -29.72
CA ALA A 340 18.95 -8.05 -30.39
C ALA A 340 19.54 -7.86 -31.79
N GLY A 341 20.36 -8.81 -32.22
CA GLY A 341 20.89 -8.82 -33.58
C GLY A 341 19.79 -8.98 -34.63
N MET A 342 18.70 -9.69 -34.27
CA MET A 342 17.55 -9.88 -35.15
C MET A 342 16.29 -9.94 -34.31
N VAL A 343 15.25 -9.18 -34.67
CA VAL A 343 13.89 -9.28 -34.11
C VAL A 343 12.93 -9.60 -35.28
N ARG A 344 12.05 -10.58 -35.05
CA ARG A 344 10.97 -10.94 -35.97
C ARG A 344 9.65 -10.72 -35.24
N GLN A 345 8.78 -9.95 -35.83
CA GLN A 345 7.37 -9.89 -35.47
C GLN A 345 6.64 -10.93 -36.32
N LEU A 346 6.13 -11.99 -35.69
CA LEU A 346 5.44 -13.08 -36.35
C LEU A 346 3.96 -12.80 -36.55
N SER A 347 3.39 -11.99 -35.66
CA SER A 347 2.03 -11.48 -35.71
C SER A 347 1.93 -10.21 -34.87
N ALA A 348 0.80 -9.54 -34.86
CA ALA A 348 0.55 -8.36 -33.98
C ALA A 348 0.84 -8.62 -32.49
N ARG A 349 0.90 -9.89 -32.07
CA ARG A 349 1.04 -10.32 -30.66
C ARG A 349 2.28 -11.15 -30.35
N GLU A 350 3.03 -11.58 -31.35
CA GLU A 350 4.16 -12.47 -31.12
C GLU A 350 5.45 -11.93 -31.76
N PHE A 351 6.46 -11.77 -30.90
CA PHE A 351 7.78 -11.30 -31.27
C PHE A 351 8.83 -12.33 -30.88
N THR A 352 9.78 -12.57 -31.75
CA THR A 352 10.96 -13.40 -31.44
C THR A 352 12.22 -12.60 -31.66
N ALA A 353 13.20 -12.77 -30.78
CA ALA A 353 14.51 -12.13 -30.91
C ALA A 353 15.61 -13.17 -30.72
N HIS A 354 16.69 -13.03 -31.49
CA HIS A 354 17.86 -13.89 -31.40
C HIS A 354 19.04 -13.10 -30.89
N ASN A 355 19.83 -13.70 -29.98
CA ASN A 355 20.91 -13.04 -29.25
C ASN A 355 20.43 -11.77 -28.54
N ALA A 356 19.39 -11.93 -27.76
CA ALA A 356 18.75 -10.83 -27.05
C ALA A 356 19.49 -10.48 -25.74
N LEU A 357 19.57 -9.18 -25.47
CA LEU A 357 20.06 -8.60 -24.23
C LEU A 357 18.94 -7.70 -23.68
N ILE A 358 18.52 -7.95 -22.45
CA ILE A 358 17.47 -7.22 -21.75
C ILE A 358 18.09 -6.50 -20.58
N THR A 359 17.86 -5.19 -20.47
CA THR A 359 18.39 -4.36 -19.37
C THR A 359 17.48 -3.16 -19.10
N THR A 360 17.53 -2.62 -17.91
CA THR A 360 16.95 -1.30 -17.57
C THR A 360 17.99 -0.18 -17.65
N SER A 361 19.25 -0.52 -17.98
CA SER A 361 20.36 0.42 -18.14
C SER A 361 20.30 1.13 -19.49
N GLU A 362 20.38 2.46 -19.48
CA GLU A 362 20.39 3.33 -20.67
C GLU A 362 21.72 3.30 -21.43
N PHE A 363 22.80 2.84 -20.78
CA PHE A 363 24.14 2.86 -21.37
C PHE A 363 24.29 1.85 -22.51
N TYR A 364 25.09 2.18 -23.50
CA TYR A 364 25.40 1.28 -24.62
C TYR A 364 26.01 -0.03 -24.13
N THR A 365 26.94 0.01 -23.18
CA THR A 365 27.39 -1.16 -22.42
C THR A 365 26.68 -1.14 -21.08
N PRO A 366 25.65 -1.95 -20.88
CA PRO A 366 24.89 -1.95 -19.64
C PRO A 366 25.74 -2.49 -18.49
N HIS A 367 25.55 -1.94 -17.30
CA HIS A 367 26.20 -2.43 -16.09
C HIS A 367 25.76 -3.84 -15.73
N TYR A 368 24.53 -4.20 -16.07
CA TYR A 368 24.00 -5.54 -15.96
C TYR A 368 22.96 -5.80 -17.05
N HIS A 369 22.83 -7.05 -17.44
CA HIS A 369 21.83 -7.46 -18.40
C HIS A 369 21.49 -8.95 -18.26
N VAL A 370 20.30 -9.29 -18.69
CA VAL A 370 19.90 -10.66 -18.93
C VAL A 370 20.16 -10.95 -20.41
N GLY A 371 21.06 -11.88 -20.73
CA GLY A 371 21.33 -12.36 -22.08
C GLY A 371 20.53 -13.63 -22.36
N ALA A 372 20.02 -13.80 -23.59
CA ALA A 372 19.34 -15.01 -24.04
C ALA A 372 19.69 -15.30 -25.48
N THR A 373 19.89 -16.58 -25.85
CA THR A 373 20.06 -16.94 -27.25
C THR A 373 18.77 -16.76 -28.03
N ASP A 374 17.65 -17.13 -27.44
CA ASP A 374 16.33 -16.97 -28.03
C ASP A 374 15.37 -16.35 -27.01
N LEU A 375 14.68 -15.33 -27.45
CA LEU A 375 13.64 -14.65 -26.70
C LEU A 375 12.35 -14.70 -27.51
N THR A 376 11.26 -15.12 -26.90
CA THR A 376 9.91 -15.04 -27.47
C THR A 376 9.03 -14.22 -26.52
N VAL A 377 8.36 -13.22 -27.06
CA VAL A 377 7.43 -12.35 -26.35
C VAL A 377 6.04 -12.57 -26.94
N THR A 378 5.08 -12.92 -26.11
CA THR A 378 3.67 -13.08 -26.51
C THR A 378 2.82 -12.08 -25.76
N ASP A 379 2.21 -11.13 -26.46
CA ASP A 379 1.29 -10.14 -25.90
C ASP A 379 -0.08 -10.79 -25.63
N ARG A 380 -0.52 -10.81 -24.37
CA ARG A 380 -1.80 -11.39 -23.94
C ARG A 380 -2.93 -10.39 -23.91
N ARG A 381 -2.69 -9.11 -24.22
CA ARG A 381 -3.78 -8.14 -24.23
C ARG A 381 -4.87 -8.66 -25.13
N GLU A 382 -6.04 -8.91 -24.58
CA GLU A 382 -7.23 -9.06 -25.39
C GLU A 382 -7.43 -7.74 -26.11
N VAL A 383 -7.33 -7.76 -27.42
CA VAL A 383 -7.89 -6.70 -28.26
C VAL A 383 -9.41 -6.85 -28.10
N ASN A 384 -9.93 -6.35 -27.00
CA ASN A 384 -11.34 -6.12 -26.88
C ASN A 384 -11.62 -4.93 -27.82
N PRO A 385 -12.26 -5.14 -28.96
CA PRO A 385 -12.57 -4.06 -29.89
C PRO A 385 -13.48 -3.00 -29.27
N ILE A 386 -14.02 -3.29 -28.07
CA ILE A 386 -14.95 -2.44 -27.31
C ILE A 386 -14.22 -1.70 -26.17
N ALA A 387 -12.98 -2.09 -25.81
CA ALA A 387 -12.19 -1.48 -24.75
C ALA A 387 -10.70 -1.40 -25.13
N PRO A 388 -10.26 -0.32 -25.81
CA PRO A 388 -8.83 -0.07 -25.92
C PRO A 388 -8.27 0.08 -24.49
N SER A 389 -7.36 -0.84 -24.12
CA SER A 389 -6.67 -0.74 -22.85
C SER A 389 -5.85 0.55 -22.86
N THR A 390 -6.16 1.47 -21.94
CA THR A 390 -5.43 2.73 -21.75
C THR A 390 -4.07 2.52 -21.06
N SER A 391 -3.71 1.28 -20.71
CA SER A 391 -2.39 0.96 -20.16
C SER A 391 -1.37 0.85 -21.28
N ALA A 392 -0.44 1.78 -21.32
CA ALA A 392 0.63 1.91 -22.32
C ALA A 392 1.73 0.82 -22.21
N GLY A 393 1.56 -0.23 -21.39
CA GLY A 393 2.52 -1.32 -21.18
C GLY A 393 2.23 -2.57 -22.00
N LEU A 394 3.27 -3.37 -22.31
CA LEU A 394 3.12 -4.74 -22.82
C LEU A 394 2.59 -5.63 -21.68
N ALA A 395 1.42 -6.25 -21.87
CA ALA A 395 0.90 -7.30 -21.04
C ALA A 395 1.17 -8.66 -21.72
N GLY A 396 2.02 -9.51 -21.16
CA GLY A 396 2.31 -10.76 -21.86
C GLY A 396 3.33 -11.64 -21.17
N THR A 397 3.64 -12.74 -21.85
CA THR A 397 4.64 -13.69 -21.39
C THR A 397 5.91 -13.57 -22.22
N MET A 398 7.05 -13.55 -21.54
CA MET A 398 8.38 -13.63 -22.13
C MET A 398 9.00 -14.99 -21.81
N THR A 399 9.47 -15.69 -22.83
CA THR A 399 10.23 -16.94 -22.67
C THR A 399 11.63 -16.76 -23.22
N MET A 400 12.63 -17.21 -22.47
CA MET A 400 14.03 -17.10 -22.81
C MET A 400 14.72 -18.47 -22.73
N ARG A 401 15.65 -18.72 -23.63
CA ARG A 401 16.49 -19.93 -23.64
C ARG A 401 17.95 -19.57 -23.53
N ASN A 402 18.72 -20.45 -22.87
CA ASN A 402 20.14 -20.26 -22.55
C ASN A 402 20.37 -18.86 -21.95
N THR A 403 19.66 -18.60 -20.88
CA THR A 403 19.62 -17.29 -20.25
C THR A 403 20.81 -17.13 -19.32
N THR A 404 21.48 -15.99 -19.40
CA THR A 404 22.58 -15.62 -18.50
C THR A 404 22.25 -14.29 -17.81
N PHE A 405 22.57 -14.18 -16.55
CA PHE A 405 22.65 -12.88 -15.88
C PHE A 405 24.11 -12.42 -15.89
N ASN A 406 24.33 -11.22 -16.42
CA ASN A 406 25.66 -10.67 -16.63
C ASN A 406 25.82 -9.36 -15.85
N ILE A 407 26.97 -9.20 -15.21
CA ILE A 407 27.43 -7.91 -14.68
C ILE A 407 28.54 -7.41 -15.61
N GLY A 408 28.25 -6.29 -16.30
CA GLY A 408 29.05 -5.91 -17.46
C GLY A 408 29.00 -7.02 -18.53
N ASN A 409 30.15 -7.54 -18.91
CA ASN A 409 30.27 -8.65 -19.88
C ASN A 409 30.56 -10.01 -19.23
N VAL A 410 30.52 -10.11 -17.89
CA VAL A 410 30.82 -11.34 -17.17
C VAL A 410 29.54 -12.08 -16.81
N PRO A 411 29.30 -13.30 -17.33
CA PRO A 411 28.14 -14.10 -16.92
C PRO A 411 28.35 -14.62 -15.48
N ILE A 412 27.41 -14.28 -14.59
CA ILE A 412 27.44 -14.66 -13.19
C ILE A 412 26.55 -15.89 -12.94
N LEU A 413 25.38 -15.91 -13.60
CA LEU A 413 24.38 -16.97 -13.43
C LEU A 413 23.90 -17.46 -14.81
N TYR A 414 23.53 -18.75 -14.88
CA TYR A 414 23.01 -19.39 -16.09
C TYR A 414 21.74 -20.19 -15.79
N TRP A 415 20.73 -20.02 -16.64
CA TRP A 415 19.52 -20.85 -16.65
C TRP A 415 19.24 -21.35 -18.05
N PRO A 416 18.96 -22.67 -18.26
CA PRO A 416 18.63 -23.19 -19.56
C PRO A 416 17.32 -22.62 -20.12
N PHE A 417 16.37 -22.28 -19.25
CA PHE A 417 15.06 -21.77 -19.62
C PHE A 417 14.52 -20.84 -18.53
N VAL A 418 14.01 -19.68 -18.94
CA VAL A 418 13.32 -18.72 -18.07
C VAL A 418 12.00 -18.32 -18.72
N ARG A 419 10.93 -18.29 -17.94
CA ARG A 419 9.66 -17.70 -18.30
C ARG A 419 9.37 -16.57 -17.31
N ALA A 420 8.97 -15.41 -17.83
CA ALA A 420 8.61 -14.27 -17.04
C ALA A 420 7.36 -13.61 -17.63
N ASP A 421 6.51 -13.05 -16.79
CA ASP A 421 5.42 -12.19 -17.23
C ASP A 421 5.96 -10.74 -17.36
N ILE A 422 5.66 -10.10 -18.47
CA ILE A 422 6.16 -8.76 -18.77
C ILE A 422 5.45 -7.72 -17.91
N ASP A 423 4.21 -8.01 -17.51
CA ASP A 423 3.36 -7.12 -16.72
C ASP A 423 3.93 -6.87 -15.33
N THR A 424 4.57 -7.90 -14.75
CA THR A 424 5.08 -7.85 -13.38
C THR A 424 6.53 -7.40 -13.30
N THR A 425 7.28 -7.34 -14.41
CA THR A 425 8.73 -7.05 -14.47
C THR A 425 9.56 -7.74 -13.38
N GLU A 426 9.03 -8.82 -12.79
CA GLU A 426 9.73 -9.60 -11.79
C GLU A 426 10.82 -10.44 -12.43
N THR A 427 12.05 -10.21 -12.01
CA THR A 427 13.16 -11.11 -12.34
C THR A 427 13.03 -12.38 -11.50
N SER A 428 13.45 -13.52 -12.05
CA SER A 428 13.41 -14.79 -11.30
C SER A 428 14.19 -14.70 -9.98
N LEU A 429 15.32 -13.99 -9.97
CA LEU A 429 16.09 -13.67 -8.77
C LEU A 429 15.66 -12.28 -8.29
N GLN A 430 15.07 -12.19 -7.11
CA GLN A 430 14.57 -10.95 -6.52
C GLN A 430 15.63 -10.26 -5.67
N SER A 431 16.40 -11.00 -4.88
CA SER A 431 17.50 -10.43 -4.08
C SER A 431 18.58 -11.46 -3.78
N VAL A 432 19.80 -10.96 -3.59
CA VAL A 432 20.95 -11.69 -3.07
C VAL A 432 21.56 -10.87 -1.96
N ARG A 433 21.83 -11.53 -0.84
CA ARG A 433 22.64 -11.01 0.25
C ARG A 433 23.77 -12.01 0.50
N SER A 434 24.97 -11.50 0.65
CA SER A 434 26.12 -12.26 1.09
C SER A 434 26.73 -11.54 2.29
N GLY A 435 27.11 -12.27 3.30
CA GLY A 435 27.65 -11.71 4.52
C GLY A 435 28.58 -12.67 5.24
N TYR A 436 29.08 -12.18 6.36
CA TYR A 436 29.76 -12.96 7.38
C TYR A 436 29.30 -12.44 8.73
N SER A 437 29.00 -13.34 9.64
CA SER A 437 28.81 -13.06 11.06
C SER A 437 29.52 -14.13 11.90
N ASP A 438 29.81 -13.81 13.15
CA ASP A 438 30.50 -14.77 14.02
C ASP A 438 29.60 -15.97 14.32
N ASN A 439 28.28 -15.75 14.45
CA ASN A 439 27.28 -16.77 14.75
C ASN A 439 26.89 -17.66 13.55
N PHE A 440 26.86 -17.12 12.32
CA PHE A 440 26.43 -17.87 11.11
C PHE A 440 27.57 -18.23 10.17
N GLY A 441 28.78 -17.70 10.41
CA GLY A 441 29.87 -17.81 9.48
C GLY A 441 29.59 -17.06 8.16
N PHE A 442 30.04 -17.63 7.04
CA PHE A 442 29.68 -17.11 5.72
C PHE A 442 28.19 -17.32 5.43
N GLU A 443 27.53 -16.27 5.04
CA GLU A 443 26.09 -16.21 4.75
C GLU A 443 25.85 -15.96 3.28
N LEU A 444 24.94 -16.72 2.69
CA LEU A 444 24.38 -16.47 1.37
C LEU A 444 22.87 -16.64 1.43
N GLU A 445 22.13 -15.56 1.31
CA GLU A 445 20.66 -15.55 1.28
C GLU A 445 20.18 -15.17 -0.11
N THR A 446 19.29 -15.96 -0.69
CA THR A 446 18.70 -15.67 -2.00
C THR A 446 17.18 -15.74 -1.97
N ARG A 447 16.55 -14.80 -2.65
CA ARG A 447 15.10 -14.75 -2.81
C ARG A 447 14.74 -14.83 -4.28
N TRP A 448 13.84 -15.75 -4.61
CA TRP A 448 13.46 -16.07 -5.97
C TRP A 448 11.96 -15.92 -6.16
N ALA A 449 11.51 -15.38 -7.29
CA ALA A 449 10.09 -15.33 -7.66
C ALA A 449 9.58 -16.76 -7.89
N LEU A 450 8.70 -17.24 -7.01
CA LEU A 450 8.24 -18.64 -6.98
C LEU A 450 7.64 -19.09 -8.33
N PHE A 451 6.72 -18.30 -8.86
CA PHE A 451 6.02 -18.63 -10.10
C PHE A 451 6.96 -18.65 -11.32
N ASN A 452 7.93 -17.72 -11.35
CA ASN A 452 8.93 -17.65 -12.42
C ASN A 452 9.88 -18.85 -12.38
N VAL A 453 10.32 -19.26 -11.18
CA VAL A 453 11.18 -20.44 -11.00
C VAL A 453 10.45 -21.71 -11.39
N LEU A 454 9.17 -21.85 -11.06
CA LEU A 454 8.34 -23.01 -11.41
C LEU A 454 7.86 -22.97 -12.87
N GLY A 455 8.07 -21.87 -13.60
CA GLY A 455 7.56 -21.72 -14.96
C GLY A 455 6.03 -21.62 -15.04
N LEU A 456 5.39 -21.21 -13.95
CA LEU A 456 3.95 -21.07 -13.85
C LEU A 456 3.54 -19.61 -14.10
N ALA A 457 2.34 -19.41 -14.62
CA ALA A 457 1.76 -18.08 -14.68
C ALA A 457 1.38 -17.64 -13.26
N LYS A 458 1.74 -16.42 -12.88
CA LYS A 458 1.39 -15.83 -11.59
C LYS A 458 -0.14 -15.58 -11.54
N PRO A 459 -0.87 -16.15 -10.57
CA PRO A 459 -2.29 -15.84 -10.40
C PRO A 459 -2.48 -14.38 -9.98
N ASN A 460 -3.58 -13.75 -10.41
CA ASN A 460 -3.91 -12.40 -9.97
C ASN A 460 -4.10 -12.37 -8.44
N GLY A 461 -3.54 -11.35 -7.80
CA GLY A 461 -3.63 -11.21 -6.35
C GLY A 461 -2.82 -12.24 -5.55
N VAL A 462 -1.86 -12.92 -6.16
CA VAL A 462 -0.99 -13.89 -5.47
C VAL A 462 0.47 -13.58 -5.73
N ASP A 463 1.24 -13.35 -4.67
CA ASP A 463 2.69 -13.20 -4.69
C ASP A 463 3.37 -14.38 -4.02
N GLY A 464 4.45 -14.87 -4.62
CA GLY A 464 5.18 -15.99 -4.08
C GLY A 464 6.68 -15.84 -4.21
N SER A 465 7.42 -16.18 -3.17
CA SER A 465 8.88 -16.24 -3.20
C SER A 465 9.41 -17.55 -2.61
N LEU A 466 10.46 -18.05 -3.22
CA LEU A 466 11.26 -19.17 -2.74
C LEU A 466 12.53 -18.60 -2.11
N LEU A 467 12.92 -19.10 -0.95
CA LEU A 467 14.13 -18.76 -0.23
C LEU A 467 15.09 -19.95 -0.33
N ILE A 468 16.33 -19.69 -0.69
CA ILE A 468 17.40 -20.70 -0.73
C ILE A 468 18.63 -20.04 -0.10
N ASP A 469 18.97 -20.52 1.08
CA ASP A 469 19.99 -19.90 1.89
C ASP A 469 21.05 -20.93 2.31
N TYR A 470 22.23 -20.42 2.62
CA TYR A 470 23.32 -21.22 3.11
C TYR A 470 24.11 -20.43 4.15
N TYR A 471 24.37 -21.06 5.28
CA TYR A 471 25.18 -20.55 6.36
C TYR A 471 26.28 -21.56 6.69
N SER A 472 27.54 -21.11 6.68
CA SER A 472 28.66 -22.08 6.80
C SER A 472 28.73 -22.77 8.18
N GLU A 473 28.34 -22.05 9.25
CA GLU A 473 28.33 -22.58 10.61
C GLU A 473 26.97 -23.24 10.99
N ARG A 474 25.90 -22.97 10.23
CA ARG A 474 24.55 -23.49 10.52
C ARG A 474 24.11 -24.58 9.53
N GLY A 475 24.24 -24.34 8.23
CA GLY A 475 23.86 -25.28 7.20
C GLY A 475 22.98 -24.69 6.10
N PRO A 476 22.43 -25.56 5.22
CA PRO A 476 21.55 -25.16 4.14
C PRO A 476 20.12 -24.98 4.63
N ALA A 477 19.45 -23.95 4.09
CA ALA A 477 18.07 -23.68 4.40
C ALA A 477 17.21 -23.44 3.14
N VAL A 478 15.93 -23.78 3.23
CA VAL A 478 14.94 -23.56 2.18
C VAL A 478 13.62 -23.04 2.77
N GLY A 479 13.02 -22.09 2.08
CA GLY A 479 11.75 -21.53 2.51
C GLY A 479 10.86 -21.13 1.36
N ALA A 480 9.58 -20.94 1.64
CA ALA A 480 8.60 -20.43 0.71
C ALA A 480 7.68 -19.44 1.40
N ASN A 481 7.49 -18.29 0.78
CA ASN A 481 6.52 -17.29 1.19
C ASN A 481 5.47 -17.15 0.10
N LEU A 482 4.21 -17.03 0.52
CA LEU A 482 3.10 -16.76 -0.37
C LEU A 482 2.19 -15.73 0.29
N ASP A 483 1.87 -14.67 -0.43
CA ASP A 483 0.91 -13.65 -0.04
C ASP A 483 -0.22 -13.68 -1.07
N TYR A 484 -1.47 -13.61 -0.62
CA TYR A 484 -2.61 -13.62 -1.53
C TYR A 484 -3.70 -12.68 -1.06
N GLU A 485 -4.34 -12.04 -2.03
CA GLU A 485 -5.45 -11.14 -1.83
C GLU A 485 -6.47 -11.33 -2.98
N THR A 486 -7.72 -11.48 -2.60
CA THR A 486 -8.88 -11.58 -3.50
C THR A 486 -9.93 -10.57 -3.07
N ASP A 487 -11.03 -10.44 -3.80
CA ASP A 487 -12.10 -9.48 -3.48
C ASP A 487 -12.69 -9.64 -2.07
N HIS A 488 -12.57 -10.80 -1.46
CA HIS A 488 -13.18 -11.10 -0.14
C HIS A 488 -12.27 -11.86 0.82
N ALA A 489 -11.07 -12.23 0.41
CA ALA A 489 -10.14 -12.94 1.27
C ALA A 489 -8.71 -12.50 1.04
N PHE A 490 -7.92 -12.47 2.11
CA PHE A 490 -6.49 -12.26 2.03
C PHE A 490 -5.78 -13.13 3.06
N GLY A 491 -4.51 -13.37 2.81
CA GLY A 491 -3.72 -14.17 3.72
C GLY A 491 -2.27 -14.31 3.30
N LEU A 492 -1.51 -14.96 4.17
CA LEU A 492 -0.10 -15.22 3.96
C LEU A 492 0.25 -16.65 4.38
N PHE A 493 1.22 -17.21 3.69
CA PHE A 493 1.88 -18.46 4.06
C PHE A 493 3.38 -18.20 4.18
N ARG A 494 3.99 -18.71 5.24
CA ARG A 494 5.43 -18.64 5.50
C ARG A 494 5.89 -20.02 5.90
N GLY A 495 6.78 -20.60 5.13
CA GLY A 495 7.43 -21.86 5.44
C GLY A 495 8.93 -21.68 5.38
N TYR A 496 9.65 -22.25 6.33
CA TYR A 496 11.10 -22.24 6.35
C TYR A 496 11.63 -23.46 7.08
N TYR A 497 12.67 -24.07 6.55
CA TYR A 497 13.34 -25.23 7.10
C TYR A 497 14.83 -25.06 6.96
N ILE A 498 15.58 -25.45 7.99
CA ILE A 498 17.03 -25.51 8.03
C ILE A 498 17.50 -26.79 8.72
N ASP A 499 18.54 -27.40 8.20
CA ASP A 499 19.33 -28.43 8.90
C ASP A 499 20.46 -27.71 9.62
N ASP A 500 20.17 -27.32 10.87
CA ASP A 500 20.99 -26.44 11.68
C ASP A 500 21.98 -27.23 12.53
N ASN A 501 23.27 -26.98 12.33
CA ASN A 501 24.35 -27.67 13.05
C ASN A 501 25.08 -26.72 14.03
N GLY A 502 24.57 -25.50 14.24
CA GLY A 502 25.17 -24.51 15.14
C GLY A 502 24.48 -24.44 16.50
N GLU A 503 25.03 -23.63 17.37
CA GLU A 503 24.52 -23.28 18.69
C GLU A 503 23.75 -21.95 18.58
N ASP A 504 22.71 -21.76 19.41
CA ASP A 504 21.95 -20.50 19.43
C ASP A 504 22.68 -19.49 20.32
N ASP A 505 22.93 -18.32 19.78
CA ASP A 505 23.50 -17.19 20.53
C ASP A 505 22.38 -16.17 20.83
N LEU A 506 21.80 -16.31 22.00
CA LEU A 506 20.60 -15.56 22.39
C LEU A 506 20.94 -14.41 23.34
N ASN A 507 20.04 -13.43 23.37
CA ASN A 507 20.16 -12.30 24.28
C ASN A 507 20.15 -12.73 25.76
N GLY A 508 21.13 -12.26 26.51
CA GLY A 508 21.12 -12.32 27.96
C GLY A 508 21.51 -13.67 28.58
N ARG A 509 20.64 -14.29 29.41
CA ARG A 509 20.96 -15.44 30.26
C ARG A 509 21.10 -16.78 29.55
N TYR A 510 20.82 -16.86 28.30
CA TYR A 510 20.64 -18.10 27.50
C TYR A 510 21.58 -18.15 26.29
N ARG A 511 22.74 -17.54 26.41
CA ARG A 511 23.79 -17.63 25.40
C ARG A 511 24.29 -19.08 25.26
N ASP A 512 24.67 -19.44 24.03
CA ASP A 512 25.27 -20.71 23.68
C ASP A 512 24.39 -21.92 24.02
N GLU A 513 23.11 -21.85 23.68
CA GLU A 513 22.19 -22.96 23.90
C GLU A 513 22.17 -23.89 22.67
N GLU A 514 22.51 -25.15 22.85
CA GLU A 514 22.37 -26.17 21.81
C GLU A 514 20.87 -26.40 21.53
N PRO A 515 20.42 -26.28 20.27
CA PRO A 515 19.04 -26.62 19.92
C PRO A 515 18.76 -28.11 20.14
N ASP A 516 17.57 -28.46 20.61
CA ASP A 516 17.14 -29.86 20.84
C ASP A 516 17.20 -30.74 19.58
N SER A 517 17.20 -30.13 18.39
CA SER A 517 17.23 -30.83 17.11
C SER A 517 17.88 -29.96 16.04
N SER A 518 18.67 -30.58 15.17
CA SER A 518 19.18 -29.91 13.96
C SER A 518 18.09 -29.61 12.92
N ASN A 519 16.96 -30.31 12.98
CA ASN A 519 15.83 -30.10 12.07
C ASN A 519 14.96 -28.97 12.62
N ARG A 520 15.19 -27.75 12.16
CA ARG A 520 14.49 -26.55 12.65
C ARG A 520 13.69 -25.90 11.54
N GLY A 521 12.65 -25.18 11.96
CA GLY A 521 11.84 -24.49 10.98
C GLY A 521 10.52 -23.94 11.51
N ARG A 522 9.82 -23.32 10.61
CA ARG A 522 8.48 -22.79 10.87
C ARG A 522 7.51 -23.02 9.73
N LEU A 523 6.24 -23.02 10.09
CA LEU A 523 5.13 -22.96 9.16
C LEU A 523 4.08 -22.01 9.76
N THR A 524 3.71 -20.98 9.01
CA THR A 524 2.66 -20.05 9.41
C THR A 524 1.73 -19.85 8.22
N TRP A 525 0.44 -20.06 8.44
CA TRP A 525 -0.59 -19.76 7.47
C TRP A 525 -1.66 -18.91 8.15
N ARG A 526 -1.77 -17.64 7.75
CA ARG A 526 -2.81 -16.71 8.21
C ARG A 526 -3.76 -16.44 7.06
N HIS A 527 -5.05 -16.51 7.37
CA HIS A 527 -6.11 -16.28 6.39
C HIS A 527 -7.25 -15.50 7.02
N ARG A 528 -7.75 -14.53 6.29
CA ARG A 528 -8.98 -13.81 6.64
C ARG A 528 -9.91 -13.77 5.46
N GLU A 529 -11.18 -14.09 5.69
CA GLU A 529 -12.22 -14.11 4.68
C GLU A 529 -13.46 -13.37 5.18
N TYR A 530 -13.97 -12.49 4.32
CA TYR A 530 -15.25 -11.81 4.53
C TYR A 530 -16.34 -12.59 3.82
N LEU A 531 -17.16 -13.27 4.62
CA LEU A 531 -18.25 -14.11 4.17
C LEU A 531 -19.54 -13.29 4.00
N PRO A 532 -20.55 -13.76 3.26
CA PRO A 532 -21.84 -13.12 3.17
C PRO A 532 -22.49 -12.84 4.54
N ASP A 533 -23.41 -11.86 4.59
CA ASP A 533 -24.18 -11.49 5.78
C ASP A 533 -23.31 -11.01 6.97
N ASP A 534 -22.25 -10.25 6.70
CA ASP A 534 -21.34 -9.65 7.71
C ASP A 534 -20.58 -10.66 8.58
N TRP A 535 -20.41 -11.88 8.11
CA TRP A 535 -19.54 -12.84 8.76
C TRP A 535 -18.08 -12.64 8.34
N GLN A 536 -17.18 -12.79 9.27
CA GLN A 536 -15.73 -12.78 9.06
C GLN A 536 -15.13 -14.05 9.65
N LEU A 537 -14.39 -14.77 8.82
CA LEU A 537 -13.55 -15.90 9.26
C LEU A 537 -12.10 -15.42 9.35
N THR A 538 -11.46 -15.71 10.48
CA THR A 538 -10.00 -15.59 10.65
C THR A 538 -9.46 -16.98 11.01
N PHE A 539 -8.46 -17.42 10.26
CA PHE A 539 -7.79 -18.68 10.49
C PHE A 539 -6.29 -18.43 10.60
N GLU A 540 -5.69 -19.04 11.59
CA GLU A 540 -4.24 -19.09 11.74
C GLU A 540 -3.81 -20.51 12.10
N LEU A 541 -2.85 -21.04 11.39
CA LEU A 541 -2.13 -22.26 11.71
C LEU A 541 -0.65 -21.91 11.76
N SER A 542 -0.05 -21.96 12.94
CA SER A 542 1.34 -21.62 13.14
C SER A 542 2.04 -22.70 13.95
N TYR A 543 3.20 -23.10 13.48
CA TYR A 543 4.10 -24.04 14.13
C TYR A 543 5.55 -23.54 14.00
N ILE A 544 6.27 -23.56 15.08
CA ILE A 544 7.70 -23.29 15.17
C ILE A 544 8.35 -24.48 15.86
N SER A 545 9.51 -24.88 15.41
CA SER A 545 10.21 -26.07 15.90
C SER A 545 10.62 -25.96 17.37
N ASP A 546 11.07 -24.78 17.77
CA ASP A 546 11.60 -24.49 19.10
C ASP A 546 11.44 -23.00 19.47
N LYS A 547 11.60 -22.70 20.74
CA LYS A 547 11.40 -21.37 21.33
C LYS A 547 12.34 -20.31 20.77
N ASN A 548 13.56 -20.69 20.34
CA ASN A 548 14.63 -19.80 19.95
C ASN A 548 14.64 -19.50 18.45
N PHE A 549 13.94 -20.32 17.64
CA PHE A 549 14.01 -20.29 16.19
C PHE A 549 13.70 -18.90 15.59
N LEU A 550 12.66 -18.22 16.08
CA LEU A 550 12.31 -16.88 15.56
C LEU A 550 13.33 -15.83 16.00
N GLU A 551 13.80 -15.88 17.24
CA GLU A 551 14.81 -14.95 17.73
C GLU A 551 16.10 -15.09 16.93
N GLU A 552 16.51 -16.31 16.63
CA GLU A 552 17.73 -16.59 15.89
C GLU A 552 17.64 -16.22 14.40
N TYR A 553 16.59 -16.66 13.71
CA TYR A 553 16.50 -16.53 12.25
C TYR A 553 15.62 -15.37 11.77
N PHE A 554 14.68 -14.89 12.59
CA PHE A 554 13.66 -13.92 12.22
C PHE A 554 13.44 -12.87 13.32
N GLN A 555 14.51 -12.28 13.83
CA GLN A 555 14.51 -11.33 14.95
C GLN A 555 13.46 -10.23 14.82
N SER A 556 13.34 -9.62 13.63
CA SER A 556 12.34 -8.58 13.42
C SER A 556 10.90 -9.08 13.61
N GLU A 557 10.62 -10.31 13.23
CA GLU A 557 9.30 -10.92 13.46
C GLU A 557 9.11 -11.27 14.93
N HIS A 558 10.14 -11.82 15.57
CA HIS A 558 10.13 -12.14 17.00
C HIS A 558 9.80 -10.92 17.87
N PHE A 559 10.46 -9.78 17.61
CA PHE A 559 10.29 -8.59 18.45
C PHE A 559 9.12 -7.69 18.08
N ASN A 560 8.65 -7.70 16.84
CA ASN A 560 7.69 -6.71 16.34
C ASN A 560 6.37 -7.31 15.83
N ALA A 561 6.32 -8.62 15.58
CA ALA A 561 5.11 -9.25 15.09
C ALA A 561 4.25 -9.83 16.24
N LYS A 562 3.04 -10.19 15.91
CA LYS A 562 2.14 -10.93 16.77
C LYS A 562 2.72 -12.32 17.05
N ASP A 563 2.55 -12.82 18.29
CA ASP A 563 2.86 -14.19 18.68
C ASP A 563 2.14 -15.20 17.77
N GLN A 564 2.77 -16.34 17.56
CA GLN A 564 2.28 -17.39 16.68
C GLN A 564 1.18 -18.19 17.38
N GLU A 565 0.02 -18.30 16.74
CA GLU A 565 -1.13 -19.02 17.30
C GLU A 565 -1.70 -20.03 16.30
N SER A 566 -2.52 -20.98 16.80
CA SER A 566 -3.30 -21.87 15.94
C SER A 566 -4.77 -21.77 16.33
N LEU A 567 -5.55 -21.08 15.47
CA LEU A 567 -6.92 -20.72 15.80
C LEU A 567 -7.85 -20.69 14.58
N ILE A 568 -9.14 -20.85 14.87
CA ILE A 568 -10.26 -20.52 13.98
C ILE A 568 -11.16 -19.55 14.74
N TYR A 569 -11.33 -18.36 14.19
CA TYR A 569 -12.16 -17.33 14.79
C TYR A 569 -13.23 -16.86 13.81
N LEU A 570 -14.48 -17.11 14.14
CA LEU A 570 -15.63 -16.68 13.36
C LEU A 570 -16.31 -15.51 14.09
N LYS A 571 -16.52 -14.41 13.41
CA LYS A 571 -17.14 -13.20 13.93
C LYS A 571 -18.28 -12.75 13.03
N LYS A 572 -19.38 -12.32 13.65
CA LYS A 572 -20.42 -11.53 13.00
C LYS A 572 -20.63 -10.27 13.83
N GLN A 573 -20.56 -9.12 13.18
CA GLN A 573 -20.82 -7.83 13.82
C GLN A 573 -21.81 -7.03 12.98
N VAL A 574 -22.93 -6.67 13.59
CA VAL A 574 -24.00 -5.91 12.94
C VAL A 574 -24.41 -4.76 13.87
N HIS A 575 -24.28 -3.53 13.38
CA HIS A 575 -24.57 -2.34 14.17
C HIS A 575 -23.85 -2.35 15.54
N ASN A 576 -24.58 -2.49 16.62
CA ASN A 576 -24.09 -2.43 18.00
C ASN A 576 -23.97 -3.78 18.71
N TRP A 577 -24.07 -4.91 18.00
CA TRP A 577 -23.85 -6.23 18.58
C TRP A 577 -22.87 -7.08 17.78
N ALA A 578 -22.19 -7.97 18.46
CA ALA A 578 -21.32 -8.95 17.84
C ALA A 578 -21.50 -10.34 18.47
N PHE A 579 -21.38 -11.35 17.63
CA PHE A 579 -21.26 -12.75 18.01
C PHE A 579 -19.91 -13.28 17.53
N THR A 580 -19.22 -14.05 18.40
CA THR A 580 -17.96 -14.70 18.03
C THR A 580 -17.94 -16.16 18.46
N ALA A 581 -17.29 -16.99 17.68
CA ALA A 581 -16.95 -18.37 18.02
C ALA A 581 -15.43 -18.55 17.82
N HIS A 582 -14.74 -18.98 18.85
CA HIS A 582 -13.29 -19.08 18.89
C HIS A 582 -12.87 -20.50 19.22
N LEU A 583 -12.11 -21.12 18.34
CA LEU A 583 -11.41 -22.37 18.54
C LEU A 583 -9.92 -22.09 18.52
N GLN A 584 -9.18 -22.44 19.55
CA GLN A 584 -7.73 -22.25 19.66
C GLN A 584 -7.11 -23.47 20.31
N TYR A 585 -5.99 -23.89 19.76
CA TYR A 585 -5.27 -25.06 20.25
C TYR A 585 -3.77 -24.80 20.29
N GLN A 586 -3.09 -25.23 21.35
CA GLN A 586 -1.65 -25.15 21.49
C GLN A 586 -0.95 -26.20 20.63
N LEU A 587 -0.09 -25.78 19.72
CA LEU A 587 0.80 -26.63 18.94
C LEU A 587 2.26 -26.57 19.43
N MET A 588 2.61 -25.53 20.19
CA MET A 588 3.97 -25.25 20.68
C MET A 588 3.96 -25.28 22.22
N GLU A 589 4.69 -26.23 22.80
CA GLU A 589 4.70 -26.43 24.24
C GLU A 589 5.47 -25.34 25.01
N PHE A 590 6.33 -24.61 24.33
CA PHE A 590 7.11 -23.51 24.90
C PHE A 590 6.36 -22.18 25.01
N GLU A 591 5.11 -22.12 24.52
CA GLU A 591 4.27 -20.92 24.64
C GLU A 591 3.10 -21.14 25.59
N ARG A 592 2.86 -20.16 26.47
CA ARG A 592 1.66 -20.15 27.31
C ARG A 592 0.44 -19.87 26.44
N THR A 593 -0.54 -20.75 26.48
CA THR A 593 -1.75 -20.62 25.65
C THR A 593 -2.99 -21.01 26.44
N THR A 594 -4.03 -20.18 26.33
CA THR A 594 -5.39 -20.59 26.70
C THR A 594 -6.05 -21.25 25.50
N GLU A 595 -6.18 -22.57 25.51
CA GLU A 595 -6.97 -23.31 24.53
C GLU A 595 -8.46 -23.02 24.69
N ARG A 596 -9.15 -22.80 23.57
CA ARG A 596 -10.60 -22.56 23.50
C ARG A 596 -11.24 -23.66 22.65
N LEU A 597 -12.17 -24.46 23.22
CA LEU A 597 -12.55 -25.78 22.68
C LEU A 597 -14.07 -26.01 22.50
N PRO A 598 -14.86 -25.18 21.85
CA PRO A 598 -14.75 -23.77 21.52
C PRO A 598 -15.19 -22.83 22.67
N ASP A 599 -14.91 -21.53 22.47
CA ASP A 599 -15.43 -20.45 23.33
C ASP A 599 -16.35 -19.54 22.47
N LEU A 600 -17.57 -19.33 22.90
CA LEU A 600 -18.59 -18.53 22.24
C LEU A 600 -18.82 -17.24 22.98
N SER A 601 -18.92 -16.09 22.29
CA SER A 601 -19.29 -14.85 22.96
C SER A 601 -20.34 -14.06 22.18
N PHE A 602 -21.18 -13.36 22.95
CA PHE A 602 -22.13 -12.37 22.44
C PHE A 602 -21.91 -11.06 23.16
N ARG A 603 -21.77 -9.98 22.43
CA ARG A 603 -21.52 -8.63 22.94
C ARG A 603 -22.52 -7.65 22.36
N LEU A 604 -22.98 -6.72 23.21
CA LEU A 604 -23.76 -5.55 22.83
C LEU A 604 -22.97 -4.31 23.23
N TYR A 605 -22.61 -3.49 22.26
CA TYR A 605 -21.70 -2.34 22.40
C TYR A 605 -22.43 -1.01 22.66
N GLY A 606 -23.46 -1.02 23.46
CA GLY A 606 -24.20 0.15 23.83
C GLY A 606 -25.60 0.18 23.21
N GLN A 607 -26.58 -0.14 24.04
CA GLN A 607 -27.99 -0.04 23.73
C GLN A 607 -28.58 1.12 24.52
N PRO A 608 -29.10 2.17 23.88
CA PRO A 608 -29.77 3.25 24.60
C PRO A 608 -30.92 2.72 25.47
N ILE A 609 -30.99 3.20 26.70
CA ILE A 609 -32.12 2.93 27.63
C ILE A 609 -32.87 4.23 27.81
N GLY A 610 -33.85 4.51 26.91
CA GLY A 610 -34.51 5.81 26.89
C GLY A 610 -33.51 6.92 26.71
N ASP A 611 -33.73 8.05 27.38
CA ASP A 611 -32.88 9.25 27.31
C ASP A 611 -31.85 9.33 28.46
N PHE A 612 -31.83 8.35 29.36
CA PHE A 612 -31.04 8.47 30.60
C PHE A 612 -29.77 7.64 30.62
N GLY A 613 -29.63 6.62 29.74
CA GLY A 613 -28.48 5.76 29.84
C GLY A 613 -28.19 4.85 28.65
N THR A 614 -27.11 4.12 28.78
CA THR A 614 -26.65 3.13 27.80
C THR A 614 -26.35 1.82 28.51
N PHE A 615 -26.81 0.74 27.92
CA PHE A 615 -26.60 -0.62 28.42
C PHE A 615 -25.57 -1.35 27.54
N PHE A 616 -24.65 -2.05 28.19
CA PHE A 616 -23.65 -2.91 27.56
C PHE A 616 -23.78 -4.30 28.15
N THR A 617 -23.58 -5.34 27.33
CA THR A 617 -23.48 -6.70 27.85
C THR A 617 -22.44 -7.49 27.08
N GLU A 618 -21.72 -8.33 27.82
CA GLU A 618 -20.82 -9.33 27.31
C GLU A 618 -21.16 -10.66 27.95
N ASN A 619 -21.43 -11.66 27.11
CA ASN A 619 -21.77 -13.00 27.53
C ASN A 619 -20.83 -13.97 26.87
N ARG A 620 -20.28 -14.90 27.63
CA ARG A 620 -19.29 -15.86 27.14
C ARG A 620 -19.63 -17.24 27.71
N ALA A 621 -19.49 -18.27 26.90
CA ALA A 621 -19.65 -19.64 27.32
C ALA A 621 -18.83 -20.58 26.43
N GLY A 622 -18.12 -21.51 27.04
CA GLY A 622 -17.31 -22.45 26.30
C GLY A 622 -16.53 -23.44 27.17
N PHE A 623 -15.64 -24.12 26.50
CA PHE A 623 -14.69 -25.03 27.11
C PHE A 623 -13.29 -24.43 26.92
N VAL A 624 -12.54 -24.29 28.00
CA VAL A 624 -11.21 -23.68 27.99
C VAL A 624 -10.23 -24.58 28.75
N ARG A 625 -8.95 -24.45 28.40
CA ARG A 625 -7.89 -25.18 29.07
C ARG A 625 -6.64 -24.34 29.13
N LEU A 626 -6.10 -24.09 30.28
CA LEU A 626 -4.85 -23.35 30.45
C LEU A 626 -3.65 -24.28 30.20
N ARG A 627 -2.81 -23.90 29.27
CA ARG A 627 -1.55 -24.54 28.96
C ARG A 627 -0.43 -23.59 29.35
N PRO A 628 0.29 -23.82 30.44
CA PRO A 628 1.49 -23.06 30.74
C PRO A 628 2.60 -23.39 29.73
N ALA A 629 3.51 -22.49 29.56
CA ALA A 629 4.73 -22.74 28.78
C ALA A 629 5.65 -23.72 29.52
N ASP A 630 6.25 -24.66 28.83
CA ASP A 630 7.32 -25.49 29.36
C ASP A 630 8.66 -24.73 29.24
N TYR A 631 8.89 -23.84 30.17
CA TYR A 631 10.19 -23.18 30.32
C TYR A 631 11.11 -24.05 31.18
N GLY A 632 11.81 -24.99 30.60
CA GLY A 632 12.79 -25.83 31.31
C GLY A 632 13.86 -25.06 32.11
N LEU A 633 13.93 -23.76 31.94
CA LEU A 633 14.94 -22.87 32.53
C LEU A 633 14.40 -21.92 33.61
N ILE A 634 13.09 -21.70 33.72
CA ILE A 634 12.54 -20.85 34.79
C ILE A 634 12.20 -21.70 36.00
N ARG A 635 13.20 -22.42 36.53
CA ARG A 635 13.06 -23.25 37.73
C ARG A 635 12.73 -22.48 39.00
N ASN A 636 12.80 -21.16 39.01
CA ASN A 636 12.63 -20.31 40.18
C ASN A 636 11.37 -19.42 40.16
N LEU A 637 10.60 -19.40 39.09
CA LEU A 637 9.29 -18.74 39.09
C LEU A 637 8.32 -19.62 39.91
N GLN A 638 7.99 -19.18 41.12
CA GLN A 638 6.87 -19.75 41.89
C GLN A 638 5.59 -19.33 41.18
N LEU A 639 5.15 -20.15 40.23
CA LEU A 639 3.86 -19.94 39.58
C LEU A 639 2.77 -20.04 40.66
N HIS A 640 1.90 -19.06 40.67
CA HIS A 640 0.68 -19.13 41.50
C HIS A 640 -0.19 -20.28 40.99
N GLU A 641 -0.98 -20.90 41.88
CA GLU A 641 -1.85 -22.05 41.57
C GLU A 641 -2.80 -21.75 40.40
N SER A 642 -3.24 -20.50 40.27
CA SER A 642 -4.07 -20.03 39.11
C SER A 642 -3.38 -20.05 37.76
N GLN A 643 -2.06 -20.15 37.75
CA GLN A 643 -1.23 -20.20 36.51
C GLN A 643 -0.81 -21.63 36.17
N VAL A 644 -1.06 -22.60 36.99
CA VAL A 644 -0.79 -24.01 36.73
C VAL A 644 -1.76 -24.49 35.67
N GLY A 645 -1.30 -25.35 34.77
CA GLY A 645 -2.10 -25.91 33.70
C GLY A 645 -3.38 -26.57 34.22
N SER A 646 -4.50 -26.36 33.56
CA SER A 646 -5.80 -26.91 33.93
C SER A 646 -6.17 -28.15 33.10
N GLY A 647 -7.12 -28.91 33.57
CA GLY A 647 -7.97 -29.76 32.75
C GLY A 647 -8.83 -28.93 31.78
N THR A 648 -9.66 -29.56 31.01
CA THR A 648 -10.66 -28.82 30.22
C THR A 648 -11.78 -28.37 31.17
N VAL A 649 -11.97 -27.07 31.28
CA VAL A 649 -12.92 -26.40 32.17
C VAL A 649 -14.09 -25.85 31.35
N ALA A 650 -15.30 -26.22 31.72
CA ALA A 650 -16.49 -25.56 31.19
C ALA A 650 -16.73 -24.26 31.94
N ARG A 651 -16.81 -23.14 31.20
CA ARG A 651 -17.08 -21.82 31.79
C ARG A 651 -18.31 -21.17 31.17
N ALA A 652 -19.01 -20.39 32.00
CA ALA A 652 -20.02 -19.44 31.52
C ALA A 652 -19.88 -18.14 32.29
N GLU A 653 -19.85 -17.01 31.61
CA GLU A 653 -19.69 -15.70 32.20
C GLU A 653 -20.59 -14.66 31.51
N THR A 654 -21.11 -13.74 32.33
CA THR A 654 -21.85 -12.56 31.85
C THR A 654 -21.38 -11.32 32.58
N ARG A 655 -21.18 -10.24 31.82
CA ARG A 655 -20.93 -8.88 32.32
C ARG A 655 -22.01 -7.97 31.79
N ASN A 656 -22.68 -7.22 32.66
CA ASN A 656 -23.76 -6.32 32.32
C ASN A 656 -23.46 -4.96 32.95
N GLU A 657 -23.41 -3.91 32.15
CA GLU A 657 -23.07 -2.55 32.58
C GLU A 657 -24.12 -1.53 32.11
N VAL A 658 -24.43 -0.60 32.96
CA VAL A 658 -25.28 0.56 32.68
C VAL A 658 -24.49 1.82 32.98
N GLU A 659 -24.47 2.74 32.02
CA GLU A 659 -23.90 4.05 32.14
C GLU A 659 -25.00 5.13 32.01
N ALA A 660 -24.90 6.18 32.79
CA ALA A 660 -25.86 7.29 32.76
C ALA A 660 -25.13 8.64 32.57
N PRO A 661 -24.88 9.09 31.32
CA PRO A 661 -24.18 10.32 31.06
C PRO A 661 -25.01 11.55 31.51
N LEU A 662 -24.43 12.39 32.37
CA LEU A 662 -25.01 13.62 32.90
C LEU A 662 -24.15 14.82 32.48
N SER A 663 -24.77 15.95 32.19
CA SER A 663 -24.07 17.21 31.90
C SER A 663 -24.53 18.29 32.87
N ILE A 664 -23.58 18.90 33.59
CA ILE A 664 -23.84 19.99 34.55
C ILE A 664 -22.98 21.17 34.12
N GLY A 665 -23.52 22.04 33.26
CA GLY A 665 -22.72 23.04 32.57
C GLY A 665 -21.65 22.38 31.68
N ASP A 666 -20.39 22.74 31.90
CA ASP A 666 -19.25 22.17 31.15
C ASP A 666 -18.72 20.85 31.74
N LEU A 667 -19.21 20.48 32.92
CA LEU A 667 -18.85 19.22 33.57
C LEU A 667 -19.70 18.07 33.00
N ARG A 668 -19.04 17.04 32.53
CA ARG A 668 -19.65 15.75 32.13
C ARG A 668 -19.34 14.72 33.20
N LEU A 669 -20.37 14.08 33.69
CA LEU A 669 -20.29 12.99 34.65
C LEU A 669 -21.00 11.78 34.09
N VAL A 670 -20.35 10.63 34.18
CA VAL A 670 -20.89 9.35 33.72
C VAL A 670 -20.80 8.35 34.88
N PRO A 671 -21.77 8.34 35.77
CA PRO A 671 -21.88 7.22 36.71
C PRO A 671 -22.16 5.91 35.96
N PHE A 672 -21.55 4.86 36.40
CA PHE A 672 -21.71 3.52 35.83
C PHE A 672 -21.82 2.47 36.91
N GLY A 673 -22.46 1.36 36.56
CA GLY A 673 -22.53 0.18 37.42
C GLY A 673 -22.55 -1.07 36.55
N ALA A 674 -21.78 -2.05 36.94
CA ALA A 674 -21.70 -3.33 36.24
C ALA A 674 -21.83 -4.49 37.24
N ILE A 675 -22.44 -5.56 36.77
CA ILE A 675 -22.47 -6.86 37.45
C ILE A 675 -21.79 -7.87 36.55
N ARG A 676 -20.86 -8.62 37.11
CA ARG A 676 -20.19 -9.75 36.48
C ARG A 676 -20.52 -11.01 37.26
N ALA A 677 -20.99 -12.05 36.58
CA ALA A 677 -21.26 -13.35 37.16
C ALA A 677 -20.64 -14.43 36.30
N GLY A 678 -19.94 -15.37 36.91
CA GLY A 678 -19.30 -16.49 36.24
C GLY A 678 -19.40 -17.79 37.00
N ALA A 679 -19.35 -18.89 36.26
CA ALA A 679 -19.30 -20.25 36.79
C ALA A 679 -18.30 -21.08 36.00
N TRP A 680 -17.49 -21.83 36.70
CA TRP A 680 -16.49 -22.77 36.19
C TRP A 680 -16.70 -24.12 36.83
N ASP A 681 -16.58 -25.20 36.10
CA ASP A 681 -16.80 -26.56 36.63
C ASP A 681 -15.56 -27.13 37.34
N ASP A 682 -14.40 -26.45 37.21
CA ASP A 682 -13.18 -26.80 37.97
C ASP A 682 -12.37 -25.51 38.32
N SER A 683 -11.53 -25.64 39.36
CA SER A 683 -10.69 -24.55 39.90
C SER A 683 -9.34 -25.10 40.37
N PRO A 684 -8.33 -24.24 40.66
CA PRO A 684 -7.03 -24.66 41.19
C PRO A 684 -7.12 -25.46 42.50
N GLU A 685 -8.09 -25.15 43.34
CA GLU A 685 -8.36 -25.89 44.59
C GLU A 685 -9.17 -27.20 44.38
N GLY A 686 -9.65 -27.41 43.16
CA GLY A 686 -10.49 -28.53 42.76
C GLY A 686 -11.98 -28.32 42.96
N GLY A 687 -12.75 -28.72 41.95
CA GLY A 687 -14.21 -28.61 41.90
C GLY A 687 -14.74 -27.30 41.35
N GLY A 688 -16.04 -27.28 41.13
CA GLY A 688 -16.71 -26.12 40.52
C GLY A 688 -16.71 -24.87 41.41
N ILE A 689 -16.61 -23.71 40.82
CA ILE A 689 -16.59 -22.41 41.49
C ILE A 689 -17.52 -21.43 40.81
N GLU A 690 -18.20 -20.60 41.60
CA GLU A 690 -19.04 -19.50 41.11
C GLU A 690 -18.54 -18.18 41.64
N ARG A 691 -18.45 -17.14 40.76
CA ARG A 691 -18.06 -15.79 41.14
C ARG A 691 -19.16 -14.80 40.79
N LEU A 692 -19.43 -13.90 41.71
CA LEU A 692 -20.27 -12.74 41.51
C LEU A 692 -19.51 -11.49 41.93
N MET A 693 -19.38 -10.51 41.02
CA MET A 693 -18.72 -9.23 41.27
C MET A 693 -19.64 -8.08 40.91
N GLY A 694 -19.58 -7.04 41.71
CA GLY A 694 -20.15 -5.74 41.43
C GLY A 694 -19.04 -4.71 41.17
N LEU A 695 -19.15 -3.98 40.09
CA LEU A 695 -18.27 -2.86 39.74
C LEU A 695 -19.13 -1.62 39.61
N TYR A 696 -18.77 -0.53 40.26
CA TYR A 696 -19.49 0.73 40.16
C TYR A 696 -18.52 1.90 40.27
N GLY A 697 -18.90 3.02 39.67
CA GLY A 697 -18.01 4.18 39.67
C GLY A 697 -18.57 5.40 38.95
N VAL A 698 -17.71 6.37 38.79
CA VAL A 698 -18.02 7.60 38.04
C VAL A 698 -16.83 8.01 37.20
N ARG A 699 -17.10 8.38 35.96
CA ARG A 699 -16.15 9.08 35.10
C ARG A 699 -16.56 10.55 34.99
N GLY A 700 -15.65 11.45 35.27
CA GLY A 700 -15.88 12.89 35.19
C GLY A 700 -14.90 13.56 34.23
N SER A 701 -15.38 14.52 33.45
CA SER A 701 -14.47 15.30 32.58
C SER A 701 -14.99 16.71 32.37
N MET A 702 -14.06 17.66 32.29
CA MET A 702 -14.33 19.07 32.00
C MET A 702 -13.27 19.61 31.04
N TYR A 703 -13.71 20.42 30.11
CA TYR A 703 -12.84 21.12 29.17
C TYR A 703 -12.80 22.62 29.47
N ALA A 704 -11.61 23.18 29.43
CA ALA A 704 -11.39 24.64 29.47
C ALA A 704 -10.39 24.99 28.36
N TRP A 705 -10.58 26.17 27.77
CA TRP A 705 -9.61 26.66 26.76
C TRP A 705 -9.47 28.16 26.81
N ARG A 706 -8.30 28.64 26.39
CA ARG A 706 -8.00 30.03 26.20
C ARG A 706 -7.15 30.24 24.97
N THR A 707 -7.46 31.30 24.22
CA THR A 707 -6.69 31.72 23.05
C THR A 707 -5.88 32.96 23.36
N TYR A 708 -4.63 32.95 22.94
CA TYR A 708 -3.65 34.03 23.05
C TYR A 708 -3.25 34.44 21.62
N PRO A 709 -4.00 35.30 20.94
CA PRO A 709 -3.78 35.64 19.54
C PRO A 709 -2.47 36.36 19.29
N ASP A 710 -1.98 37.11 20.27
CA ASP A 710 -0.77 37.92 20.16
C ASP A 710 0.52 37.16 20.50
N ALA A 711 0.42 35.88 20.87
CA ALA A 711 1.59 35.05 21.14
C ALA A 711 2.31 34.75 19.82
N ALA A 712 3.56 35.19 19.70
CA ALA A 712 4.37 34.97 18.50
C ALA A 712 5.82 34.65 18.85
N SER A 713 6.44 33.76 18.11
CA SER A 713 7.86 33.45 18.23
C SER A 713 8.37 32.88 16.90
N GLU A 714 9.35 33.58 16.33
CA GLU A 714 10.03 33.07 15.11
C GLU A 714 10.88 31.84 15.39
N LEU A 715 11.49 31.75 16.59
CA LEU A 715 12.34 30.61 16.98
C LEU A 715 11.55 29.29 17.07
N PHE A 716 10.32 29.37 17.58
CA PHE A 716 9.46 28.20 17.82
C PHE A 716 8.30 28.12 16.81
N ASP A 717 8.31 28.94 15.77
CA ASP A 717 7.28 29.01 14.74
C ASP A 717 5.86 29.06 15.32
N ILE A 718 5.64 30.08 16.20
CA ILE A 718 4.40 30.31 16.92
C ILE A 718 3.68 31.51 16.32
N HIS A 719 2.42 31.31 15.91
CA HIS A 719 1.50 32.32 15.42
C HIS A 719 0.15 32.19 16.12
N GLY A 720 0.04 32.81 17.29
CA GLY A 720 -1.06 32.63 18.22
C GLY A 720 -0.98 31.29 18.96
N ILE A 721 -1.53 31.25 20.17
CA ILE A 721 -1.63 29.99 20.95
C ILE A 721 -3.09 29.77 21.37
N ARG A 722 -3.60 28.57 21.17
CA ARG A 722 -4.80 28.06 21.79
C ARG A 722 -4.41 26.99 22.81
N HIS A 723 -4.60 27.25 24.10
CA HIS A 723 -4.38 26.30 25.18
C HIS A 723 -5.70 25.63 25.53
N ILE A 724 -5.77 24.34 25.45
CA ILE A 724 -6.91 23.48 25.77
C ILE A 724 -6.48 22.58 26.94
N VAL A 725 -7.30 22.56 27.97
CA VAL A 725 -7.11 21.73 29.17
C VAL A 725 -8.34 20.84 29.32
N LYS A 726 -8.12 19.54 29.44
CA LYS A 726 -9.11 18.57 29.87
C LYS A 726 -8.68 18.01 31.22
N ALA A 727 -9.47 18.30 32.24
CA ALA A 727 -9.38 17.57 33.50
C ALA A 727 -10.33 16.37 33.44
N ASP A 728 -9.84 15.20 33.81
CA ASP A 728 -10.66 13.99 33.93
C ASP A 728 -10.37 13.24 35.22
N VAL A 729 -11.39 12.53 35.70
CA VAL A 729 -11.32 11.69 36.87
C VAL A 729 -12.12 10.42 36.63
N VAL A 730 -11.55 9.29 37.02
CA VAL A 730 -12.25 8.02 37.08
C VAL A 730 -12.10 7.49 38.49
N ALA A 731 -13.20 7.21 39.14
CA ALA A 731 -13.21 6.57 40.44
C ALA A 731 -14.14 5.36 40.40
N TRP A 732 -13.67 4.21 40.88
CA TRP A 732 -14.43 2.96 40.86
C TRP A 732 -14.15 2.12 42.08
N ALA A 733 -15.06 1.19 42.32
CA ALA A 733 -14.91 0.16 43.30
C ALA A 733 -15.37 -1.18 42.68
N ALA A 734 -14.62 -2.25 42.95
CA ALA A 734 -14.94 -3.60 42.53
C ALA A 734 -14.90 -4.56 43.72
N HIS A 735 -16.01 -5.23 43.96
CA HIS A 735 -16.15 -6.17 45.07
C HIS A 735 -16.76 -7.47 44.59
N GLY A 736 -16.26 -8.58 45.06
CA GLY A 736 -16.67 -9.92 44.68
C GLY A 736 -16.75 -10.89 45.88
N ASN A 737 -17.20 -12.07 45.58
CA ASN A 737 -17.23 -13.16 46.57
C ASN A 737 -16.06 -14.15 46.45
N ARG A 738 -15.23 -13.99 45.42
CA ARG A 738 -14.09 -14.83 45.07
C ARG A 738 -12.95 -14.00 44.50
N SER A 739 -11.71 -14.30 44.91
CA SER A 739 -10.50 -13.73 44.37
C SER A 739 -10.17 -14.34 43.00
N SER A 740 -9.45 -13.60 42.17
CA SER A 740 -8.85 -14.11 40.94
C SER A 740 -7.92 -15.31 41.16
N ARG A 741 -7.27 -15.38 42.33
CA ARG A 741 -6.35 -16.47 42.75
C ARG A 741 -7.04 -17.83 42.89
N GLU A 742 -8.35 -17.84 43.15
CA GLU A 742 -9.13 -19.05 43.24
C GLU A 742 -9.57 -19.63 41.89
N LEU A 743 -9.22 -18.93 40.78
CA LEU A 743 -9.60 -19.31 39.42
C LEU A 743 -8.35 -19.61 38.56
N TYR A 744 -8.49 -20.49 37.57
CA TYR A 744 -7.51 -20.55 36.51
C TYR A 744 -7.61 -19.29 35.69
N GLU A 745 -6.48 -18.69 35.37
CA GLU A 745 -6.44 -17.46 34.60
C GLU A 745 -6.50 -17.74 33.10
N PHE A 746 -7.68 -17.90 32.55
CA PHE A 746 -7.93 -18.14 31.14
C PHE A 746 -7.87 -16.86 30.31
N ASP A 747 -8.44 -15.77 30.82
CA ASP A 747 -8.47 -14.45 30.19
C ASP A 747 -8.30 -13.35 31.25
N GLU A 748 -7.40 -12.42 30.98
CA GLU A 748 -7.12 -11.26 31.85
C GLU A 748 -8.35 -10.44 32.17
N ASN A 749 -9.21 -10.20 31.17
CA ASN A 749 -10.41 -9.40 31.32
C ASN A 749 -11.58 -10.14 31.99
N ALA A 750 -11.40 -11.40 32.26
CA ALA A 750 -12.40 -12.24 32.93
C ALA A 750 -11.92 -12.70 34.30
N GLU A 751 -11.09 -13.72 34.34
CA GLU A 751 -10.65 -14.36 35.58
C GLU A 751 -9.66 -13.46 36.36
N GLY A 752 -8.82 -12.70 35.66
CA GLY A 752 -7.82 -11.84 36.28
C GLY A 752 -8.37 -10.59 36.97
N VAL A 753 -9.62 -10.20 36.73
CA VAL A 753 -10.27 -9.08 37.45
C VAL A 753 -10.52 -9.45 38.90
N ASP A 754 -10.06 -8.60 39.82
CA ASP A 754 -10.17 -8.87 41.27
C ASP A 754 -10.77 -7.67 42.03
N GLU A 755 -10.93 -7.81 43.33
CA GLU A 755 -11.38 -6.76 44.20
C GLU A 755 -10.36 -5.63 44.28
N VAL A 756 -10.72 -4.46 43.83
CA VAL A 756 -9.88 -3.28 43.89
C VAL A 756 -10.73 -2.01 43.80
N ASP A 757 -10.46 -1.07 44.68
CA ASP A 757 -10.98 0.29 44.57
C ASP A 757 -9.88 1.17 43.95
N GLY A 758 -10.23 1.99 43.02
CA GLY A 758 -9.25 2.82 42.30
C GLY A 758 -9.76 4.23 42.01
N VAL A 759 -8.83 5.16 41.97
CA VAL A 759 -9.08 6.50 41.48
C VAL A 759 -7.94 6.92 40.59
N SER A 760 -8.25 7.41 39.38
CA SER A 760 -7.29 8.13 38.56
C SER A 760 -7.75 9.56 38.28
N VAL A 761 -6.80 10.47 38.29
CA VAL A 761 -7.02 11.89 38.00
C VAL A 761 -6.05 12.29 36.87
N GLY A 762 -6.61 12.69 35.75
CA GLY A 762 -5.86 13.12 34.57
C GLY A 762 -5.96 14.61 34.32
N LEU A 763 -4.85 15.18 33.87
CA LEU A 763 -4.80 16.56 33.35
C LEU A 763 -4.13 16.53 31.99
N ARG A 764 -4.93 16.59 30.93
CA ARG A 764 -4.46 16.54 29.54
C ARG A 764 -4.48 17.92 28.95
N GLN A 765 -3.35 18.36 28.44
CA GLN A 765 -3.15 19.70 27.94
C GLN A 765 -2.66 19.70 26.51
N ARG A 766 -3.21 20.61 25.70
CA ARG A 766 -2.79 20.83 24.31
C ARG A 766 -2.60 22.31 24.06
N TRP A 767 -1.42 22.65 23.57
CA TRP A 767 -1.11 24.00 23.09
C TRP A 767 -1.03 23.93 21.57
N GLN A 768 -1.93 24.63 20.91
CA GLN A 768 -2.03 24.64 19.47
C GLN A 768 -1.57 25.96 18.92
N THR A 769 -0.85 25.95 17.82
CA THR A 769 -0.44 27.15 17.08
C THR A 769 -0.79 27.01 15.61
N LYS A 770 -0.63 28.09 14.85
CA LYS A 770 -0.77 28.05 13.39
C LYS A 770 0.61 28.02 12.75
N ARG A 771 0.78 27.19 11.72
CA ARG A 771 2.01 27.09 10.91
C ARG A 771 1.65 27.04 9.43
N GLY A 772 2.53 27.52 8.59
CA GLY A 772 2.37 27.60 7.14
C GLY A 772 2.45 29.01 6.60
N ALA A 773 2.46 29.14 5.27
CA ALA A 773 2.44 30.42 4.61
C ALA A 773 1.12 31.20 4.88
N PRO A 774 1.13 32.52 4.82
CA PRO A 774 -0.10 33.31 4.96
C PRO A 774 -1.15 32.86 3.93
N GLY A 775 -2.31 32.44 4.43
CA GLY A 775 -3.43 31.90 3.62
C GLY A 775 -3.42 30.37 3.46
N GLU A 776 -2.34 29.69 3.85
CA GLU A 776 -2.20 28.22 3.88
C GLU A 776 -1.91 27.71 5.30
N GLU A 777 -2.29 28.50 6.31
CA GLU A 777 -2.02 28.19 7.69
C GLU A 777 -2.79 26.95 8.16
N ARG A 778 -2.08 26.02 8.79
CA ARG A 778 -2.65 24.83 9.44
C ARG A 778 -2.51 24.93 10.97
N ILE A 779 -3.49 24.40 11.69
CA ILE A 779 -3.41 24.28 13.15
C ILE A 779 -2.59 23.03 13.47
N VAL A 780 -1.55 23.19 14.28
CA VAL A 780 -0.69 22.10 14.75
C VAL A 780 -0.65 22.08 16.28
N ASP A 781 -0.56 20.90 16.87
CA ASP A 781 -0.29 20.74 18.29
C ASP A 781 1.19 21.05 18.55
N LEU A 782 1.46 22.22 19.12
CA LEU A 782 2.81 22.65 19.52
C LEU A 782 3.33 21.81 20.67
N LEU A 783 2.49 21.63 21.71
CA LEU A 783 2.79 20.82 22.88
C LEU A 783 1.53 20.05 23.28
N THR A 784 1.69 18.76 23.47
CA THR A 784 0.76 17.92 24.20
C THR A 784 1.42 17.49 25.50
N PHE A 785 0.72 17.61 26.61
CA PHE A 785 1.21 17.20 27.93
C PHE A 785 0.08 16.52 28.69
N ASP A 786 0.25 15.26 28.98
CA ASP A 786 -0.69 14.44 29.71
C ASP A 786 -0.06 14.03 31.04
N LEU A 787 -0.72 14.35 32.13
CA LEU A 787 -0.34 13.96 33.49
C LEU A 787 -1.48 13.16 34.07
N GLU A 788 -1.18 12.00 34.65
CA GLU A 788 -2.16 11.15 35.32
C GLU A 788 -1.61 10.60 36.63
N VAL A 789 -2.42 10.65 37.66
CA VAL A 789 -2.14 10.04 38.98
C VAL A 789 -3.17 8.96 39.21
N GLY A 790 -2.71 7.75 39.49
CA GLY A 790 -3.53 6.61 39.88
C GLY A 790 -3.25 6.19 41.33
N ALA A 791 -4.29 5.85 42.05
CA ALA A 791 -4.19 5.28 43.39
C ALA A 791 -5.20 4.14 43.56
N PHE A 792 -4.74 3.04 44.14
CA PHE A 792 -5.50 1.80 44.30
C PHE A 792 -5.54 1.37 45.79
N SER A 793 -6.60 0.70 46.21
CA SER A 793 -6.77 0.18 47.57
C SER A 793 -5.79 -0.95 47.91
N ASP A 794 -5.29 -1.66 46.91
CA ASP A 794 -4.35 -2.75 47.04
C ASP A 794 -3.21 -2.53 46.02
N ALA A 795 -2.24 -1.73 46.42
CA ALA A 795 -1.13 -1.32 45.58
C ALA A 795 0.10 -2.23 45.65
N GLU A 796 0.17 -3.15 46.65
CA GLU A 796 1.27 -4.11 46.84
C GLU A 796 0.99 -5.46 46.14
N ARG A 797 0.04 -5.49 45.27
CA ARG A 797 -0.44 -6.70 44.58
C ARG A 797 0.57 -7.30 43.59
N ASP A 798 1.58 -6.56 43.25
CA ASP A 798 2.59 -6.90 42.23
C ASP A 798 3.42 -8.13 42.55
N GLU A 799 3.74 -8.35 43.80
CA GLU A 799 4.62 -9.47 44.22
C GLU A 799 3.97 -10.85 43.93
N TYR A 800 2.65 -10.91 43.70
CA TYR A 800 1.92 -12.18 43.64
C TYR A 800 0.89 -12.23 42.51
N THR A 801 1.03 -11.37 41.51
CA THR A 801 0.01 -11.30 40.48
C THR A 801 0.07 -12.47 39.52
N ASN A 802 -1.04 -12.81 39.01
CA ASN A 802 -1.47 -13.87 38.15
C ASN A 802 -0.84 -13.81 36.73
N GLY A 803 0.43 -13.39 36.58
CA GLY A 803 1.09 -13.27 35.32
C GLY A 803 0.89 -11.93 34.63
N TYR A 804 0.29 -10.92 35.31
CA TYR A 804 0.23 -9.56 34.80
C TYR A 804 1.52 -8.78 35.01
N THR A 805 2.35 -9.15 35.94
CA THR A 805 3.72 -8.68 36.01
C THR A 805 4.51 -9.30 34.86
N SER A 806 4.66 -8.57 33.77
CA SER A 806 5.68 -8.92 32.78
C SER A 806 7.04 -8.69 33.40
N PRO A 807 7.89 -9.71 33.60
CA PRO A 807 9.25 -9.50 34.08
C PRO A 807 10.06 -8.57 33.14
N THR A 808 9.62 -8.47 31.88
CA THR A 808 10.24 -7.62 30.86
C THR A 808 9.61 -6.25 30.73
N ARG A 809 8.42 -6.05 31.31
CA ARG A 809 7.67 -4.77 31.28
C ARG A 809 6.88 -4.55 32.58
N PRO A 810 7.55 -4.41 33.72
CA PRO A 810 6.91 -4.20 35.00
C PRO A 810 6.06 -2.91 35.05
N GLU A 811 6.42 -1.93 34.24
CA GLU A 811 5.69 -0.66 34.09
C GLU A 811 4.25 -0.83 33.55
N ASN A 812 3.91 -1.99 33.02
CA ASN A 812 2.53 -2.28 32.59
C ASN A 812 1.64 -2.80 33.73
N SER A 813 2.17 -2.98 34.93
CA SER A 813 1.37 -3.35 36.11
C SER A 813 0.41 -2.23 36.50
N ILE A 814 -0.88 -2.57 36.67
CA ILE A 814 -1.90 -1.62 37.10
C ILE A 814 -2.09 -1.56 38.62
N SER A 815 -1.38 -2.41 39.38
CA SER A 815 -1.55 -2.54 40.82
C SER A 815 -0.70 -1.56 41.64
N ARG A 816 0.10 -0.73 41.02
CA ARG A 816 0.91 0.31 41.68
C ARG A 816 0.19 1.65 41.75
N ASN A 817 0.39 2.39 42.81
CA ASN A 817 0.05 3.79 42.82
C ASN A 817 1.08 4.56 41.94
N TYR A 818 0.65 5.25 40.92
CA TYR A 818 1.56 5.80 39.94
C TYR A 818 1.32 7.28 39.64
N LEU A 819 2.38 7.91 39.18
CA LEU A 819 2.35 9.18 38.47
C LEU A 819 2.87 8.94 37.05
N ASN A 820 2.01 9.09 36.04
CA ASN A 820 2.38 9.00 34.63
C ASN A 820 2.41 10.40 34.00
N ALA A 821 3.46 10.69 33.22
CA ALA A 821 3.61 11.95 32.52
C ALA A 821 4.12 11.71 31.11
N ASN A 822 3.35 12.16 30.11
CA ASN A 822 3.71 12.07 28.68
C ASN A 822 3.73 13.47 28.08
N ALA A 823 4.78 13.78 27.32
CA ALA A 823 4.89 15.05 26.62
C ALA A 823 5.40 14.90 25.19
N VAL A 824 4.79 15.61 24.26
CA VAL A 824 5.29 15.76 22.90
C VAL A 824 5.36 17.26 22.59
N TYR A 825 6.56 17.76 22.40
CA TYR A 825 6.81 19.15 22.05
C TYR A 825 7.36 19.26 20.64
N ARG A 826 6.55 19.74 19.72
CA ARG A 826 6.93 20.00 18.33
C ARG A 826 7.51 21.41 18.22
N ILE A 827 8.83 21.51 18.33
CA ILE A 827 9.56 22.78 18.30
C ILE A 827 9.30 23.49 16.97
N ASN A 828 9.33 22.75 15.88
CA ASN A 828 8.93 23.18 14.54
C ASN A 828 8.45 21.95 13.74
N ASP A 829 8.17 22.09 12.44
CA ASP A 829 7.67 21.01 11.59
C ASP A 829 8.68 19.87 11.38
N THR A 830 9.95 20.09 11.71
CA THR A 830 11.05 19.15 11.50
C THR A 830 11.73 18.70 12.78
N THR A 831 11.31 19.21 13.93
CA THR A 831 12.01 18.95 15.19
C THR A 831 10.99 18.74 16.31
N GLU A 832 11.13 17.61 16.99
CA GLU A 832 10.29 17.26 18.14
C GLU A 832 11.09 16.70 19.30
N LEU A 833 10.55 16.89 20.49
CA LEU A 833 10.99 16.30 21.74
C LEU A 833 9.84 15.50 22.32
N VAL A 834 10.10 14.22 22.58
CA VAL A 834 9.14 13.27 23.16
C VAL A 834 9.66 12.81 24.51
N SER A 835 8.80 12.83 25.52
CA SER A 835 9.16 12.36 26.86
C SER A 835 8.03 11.52 27.43
N GLU A 836 8.39 10.46 28.12
CA GLU A 836 7.52 9.58 28.86
C GLU A 836 8.15 9.29 30.24
N ALA A 837 7.36 9.32 31.28
CA ALA A 837 7.81 8.99 32.63
C ALA A 837 6.69 8.28 33.41
N ASN A 838 7.06 7.24 34.11
CA ASN A 838 6.21 6.56 35.10
C ASN A 838 6.96 6.44 36.42
N TYR A 839 6.32 6.89 37.47
CA TYR A 839 6.89 6.96 38.82
C TYR A 839 6.00 6.17 39.77
N ASP A 840 6.58 5.22 40.49
CA ASP A 840 5.94 4.51 41.56
C ASP A 840 5.88 5.38 42.82
N ILE A 841 4.64 5.67 43.28
CA ILE A 841 4.43 6.53 44.43
C ILE A 841 4.69 5.77 45.75
N ASN A 842 4.50 4.43 45.77
CA ASN A 842 4.67 3.60 46.96
C ASN A 842 6.16 3.41 47.27
N ASP A 843 6.91 3.02 46.29
CA ASP A 843 8.36 2.77 46.46
C ASP A 843 9.16 4.05 46.39
N GLY A 844 8.60 5.11 45.80
CA GLY A 844 9.27 6.37 45.67
C GLY A 844 10.36 6.38 44.58
N GLU A 845 10.21 5.52 43.60
CA GLU A 845 11.19 5.27 42.53
C GLU A 845 10.60 5.57 41.15
N LEU A 846 11.49 5.79 40.21
CA LEU A 846 11.13 5.97 38.82
C LEU A 846 11.12 4.61 38.12
N ASP A 847 9.94 4.12 37.73
CA ASP A 847 9.82 2.85 37.01
C ASP A 847 10.43 2.92 35.62
N ASN A 848 10.05 3.95 34.88
CA ASN A 848 10.65 4.20 33.57
C ASN A 848 10.70 5.69 33.24
N PHE A 849 11.67 6.02 32.43
CA PHE A 849 11.81 7.35 31.83
C PHE A 849 12.38 7.24 30.41
N ALA A 850 11.75 7.91 29.48
CA ALA A 850 12.29 8.06 28.14
C ALA A 850 12.25 9.52 27.71
N LEU A 851 13.33 9.98 27.06
CA LEU A 851 13.42 11.29 26.46
C LEU A 851 14.10 11.16 25.09
N THR A 852 13.37 11.54 24.04
CA THR A 852 13.88 11.48 22.67
C THR A 852 13.78 12.83 22.00
N TYR A 853 14.90 13.26 21.42
CA TYR A 853 15.00 14.43 20.55
C TYR A 853 15.17 13.98 19.11
N GLY A 854 14.22 14.29 18.24
CA GLY A 854 14.19 13.91 16.83
C GLY A 854 14.23 15.12 15.92
N VAL A 855 15.01 15.03 14.83
CA VAL A 855 15.12 16.05 13.81
C VAL A 855 15.02 15.45 12.42
N GLU A 856 14.03 15.88 11.64
CA GLU A 856 13.91 15.59 10.22
C GLU A 856 14.07 16.90 9.42
N ARG A 857 15.30 17.36 9.34
CA ARG A 857 15.60 18.72 8.85
C ARG A 857 15.36 18.90 7.35
N THR A 858 15.63 17.86 6.59
CA THR A 858 15.42 17.80 5.14
C THR A 858 15.26 16.34 4.73
N PRO A 859 14.79 16.02 3.50
CA PRO A 859 14.88 14.64 2.97
C PRO A 859 16.31 14.08 2.92
N ARG A 860 17.34 14.93 3.20
CA ARG A 860 18.76 14.55 3.20
C ARG A 860 19.31 14.20 4.57
N LEU A 861 18.71 14.71 5.64
CA LEU A 861 19.25 14.57 6.98
C LEU A 861 18.13 14.37 7.99
N SER A 862 18.11 13.22 8.63
CA SER A 862 17.36 12.97 9.84
C SER A 862 18.26 12.36 10.91
N TYR A 863 18.04 12.73 12.16
CA TYR A 863 18.74 12.15 13.28
C TYR A 863 17.88 12.17 14.53
N LEU A 864 18.16 11.26 15.44
CA LEU A 864 17.55 11.21 16.76
C LEU A 864 18.61 10.91 17.82
N VAL A 865 18.35 11.38 19.03
CA VAL A 865 19.07 10.99 20.23
C VAL A 865 18.03 10.75 21.30
N GLY A 866 18.09 9.59 21.94
CA GLY A 866 17.16 9.17 22.97
C GLY A 866 17.88 8.60 24.18
N TYR A 867 17.33 8.87 25.34
CA TYR A 867 17.72 8.23 26.60
C TYR A 867 16.53 7.45 27.13
N ARG A 868 16.78 6.25 27.66
CA ARG A 868 15.79 5.40 28.31
C ARG A 868 16.36 4.83 29.59
N TYR A 869 15.53 4.87 30.62
CA TYR A 869 15.73 4.21 31.89
C TYR A 869 14.57 3.26 32.18
N VAL A 870 14.87 2.07 32.71
CA VAL A 870 13.90 1.10 33.23
C VAL A 870 14.38 0.60 34.58
N GLY A 871 13.69 0.99 35.67
CA GLY A 871 14.12 0.78 37.03
C GLY A 871 14.18 -0.67 37.45
N GLU A 872 13.16 -1.47 37.13
CA GLU A 872 13.06 -2.87 37.56
C GLU A 872 14.22 -3.76 37.07
N VAL A 873 14.76 -3.46 35.90
CA VAL A 873 15.88 -4.19 35.30
C VAL A 873 17.21 -3.41 35.39
N ASP A 874 17.18 -2.24 36.06
CA ASP A 874 18.33 -1.35 36.25
C ASP A 874 19.04 -1.06 34.92
N SER A 875 18.25 -0.70 33.91
CA SER A 875 18.72 -0.49 32.53
C SER A 875 18.78 0.99 32.18
N ASN A 876 19.93 1.49 31.82
CA ASN A 876 20.15 2.84 31.32
C ASN A 876 20.73 2.79 29.91
N LEU A 877 19.93 3.17 28.91
CA LEU A 877 20.35 3.13 27.51
C LEU A 877 20.36 4.51 26.88
N LEU A 878 21.40 4.81 26.13
CA LEU A 878 21.49 5.96 25.23
C LEU A 878 21.41 5.46 23.79
N ALA A 879 20.38 5.88 23.04
CA ALA A 879 20.23 5.54 21.63
C ALA A 879 20.50 6.75 20.74
N ALA A 880 21.22 6.57 19.64
CA ALA A 880 21.46 7.57 18.63
C ALA A 880 21.24 6.98 17.23
N GLY A 881 20.58 7.75 16.35
CA GLY A 881 20.36 7.37 14.97
C GLY A 881 20.62 8.52 14.03
N LEU A 882 21.23 8.25 12.88
CA LEU A 882 21.54 9.22 11.84
C LEU A 882 21.24 8.61 10.46
N ASN A 883 20.43 9.29 9.65
CA ASN A 883 20.32 9.03 8.23
C ASN A 883 20.79 10.27 7.46
N TYR A 884 21.81 10.10 6.64
CA TYR A 884 22.39 11.20 5.87
C TYR A 884 22.59 10.83 4.40
N ARG A 885 21.83 11.50 3.52
CA ARG A 885 22.03 11.42 2.08
C ARG A 885 23.16 12.39 1.68
N ILE A 886 24.36 11.86 1.60
CA ILE A 886 25.56 12.62 1.20
C ILE A 886 25.34 13.24 -0.19
N SER A 887 24.78 12.46 -1.11
CA SER A 887 24.43 12.87 -2.46
C SER A 887 23.23 12.05 -2.96
N GLU A 888 22.75 12.32 -4.16
CA GLU A 888 21.70 11.49 -4.79
C GLU A 888 22.12 10.02 -4.98
N LYS A 889 23.44 9.75 -4.92
CA LYS A 889 24.00 8.40 -5.12
C LYS A 889 24.37 7.69 -3.83
N TYR A 890 24.54 8.39 -2.73
CA TYR A 890 25.04 7.82 -1.47
C TYR A 890 24.15 8.21 -0.31
N LEU A 891 23.71 7.20 0.42
CA LEU A 891 23.06 7.30 1.73
C LEU A 891 23.91 6.58 2.76
N VAL A 892 24.09 7.20 3.91
CA VAL A 892 24.70 6.61 5.10
C VAL A 892 23.66 6.58 6.20
N ALA A 893 23.54 5.46 6.87
CA ALA A 893 22.74 5.29 8.06
C ALA A 893 23.62 4.74 9.17
N VAL A 894 23.46 5.32 10.37
CA VAL A 894 24.21 4.92 11.58
C VAL A 894 23.21 4.77 12.71
N ARG A 895 23.36 3.73 13.50
CA ARG A 895 22.65 3.49 14.75
C ARG A 895 23.64 3.10 15.83
N GLU A 896 23.42 3.59 17.02
CA GLU A 896 24.20 3.28 18.21
C GLU A 896 23.24 3.12 19.38
N GLU A 897 23.40 2.05 20.15
CA GLU A 897 22.82 1.86 21.47
C GLU A 897 23.95 1.63 22.47
N PHE A 898 24.05 2.51 23.43
CA PHE A 898 25.10 2.50 24.44
C PHE A 898 24.50 2.20 25.81
N ASP A 899 24.97 1.14 26.45
CA ASP A 899 24.63 0.78 27.83
C ASP A 899 25.45 1.64 28.80
N LEU A 900 24.77 2.57 29.49
CA LEU A 900 25.43 3.48 30.43
C LEU A 900 25.88 2.80 31.74
N ASP A 901 25.20 1.71 32.13
CA ASP A 901 25.51 0.96 33.35
C ASP A 901 26.76 0.11 33.17
N ARG A 902 26.90 -0.49 32.01
CA ARG A 902 28.10 -1.28 31.67
C ARG A 902 29.23 -0.42 31.12
N GLY A 903 28.87 0.77 30.55
CA GLY A 903 29.83 1.67 29.93
C GLY A 903 30.36 1.18 28.58
N GLU A 904 29.57 0.39 27.87
CA GLU A 904 29.91 -0.24 26.59
C GLU A 904 28.80 -0.06 25.54
N THR A 905 29.14 -0.23 24.26
CA THR A 905 28.18 -0.27 23.16
C THR A 905 27.37 -1.56 23.25
N ALA A 906 26.07 -1.46 23.32
CA ALA A 906 25.19 -2.63 23.26
C ALA A 906 24.98 -3.07 21.80
N GLU A 907 24.71 -2.11 20.91
CA GLU A 907 24.50 -2.38 19.48
C GLU A 907 25.00 -1.19 18.65
N PHE A 908 25.78 -1.45 17.61
CA PHE A 908 26.26 -0.45 16.67
C PHE A 908 26.07 -0.94 15.23
N ASP A 909 25.44 -0.11 14.40
CA ASP A 909 25.23 -0.40 12.99
C ASP A 909 25.66 0.78 12.13
N ILE A 910 26.36 0.48 11.04
CA ILE A 910 26.61 1.44 9.98
C ILE A 910 26.36 0.82 8.62
N GLY A 911 25.51 1.47 7.82
CA GLY A 911 25.20 1.06 6.47
C GLY A 911 25.49 2.16 5.46
N VAL A 912 26.09 1.79 4.35
CA VAL A 912 26.31 2.69 3.21
C VAL A 912 25.57 2.11 2.02
N ILE A 913 24.59 2.86 1.51
CA ILE A 913 23.85 2.49 0.31
C ILE A 913 24.32 3.35 -0.84
N ARG A 914 24.73 2.71 -1.94
CA ARG A 914 25.08 3.38 -3.19
C ARG A 914 24.01 3.10 -4.25
N LYS A 915 23.42 4.16 -4.80
CA LYS A 915 22.56 4.11 -5.98
C LYS A 915 23.43 4.09 -7.23
N PHE A 916 23.32 3.03 -8.01
CA PHE A 916 23.79 2.94 -9.38
C PHE A 916 22.64 3.23 -10.33
N PRO A 917 22.89 3.43 -11.63
CA PRO A 917 21.79 3.47 -12.59
C PRO A 917 20.96 2.19 -12.51
N ARG A 918 19.72 2.33 -12.02
CA ARG A 918 18.71 1.27 -11.95
C ARG A 918 18.98 0.12 -10.96
N TRP A 919 19.88 0.29 -10.01
CA TRP A 919 20.09 -0.70 -8.94
C TRP A 919 20.79 -0.07 -7.72
N TYR A 920 20.68 -0.75 -6.60
CA TYR A 920 21.29 -0.34 -5.34
C TYR A 920 22.25 -1.41 -4.85
N VAL A 921 23.28 -0.97 -4.17
CA VAL A 921 24.20 -1.80 -3.40
C VAL A 921 24.31 -1.22 -2.01
N SER A 922 24.16 -2.07 -0.99
CA SER A 922 24.47 -1.69 0.39
C SER A 922 25.63 -2.54 0.93
N VAL A 923 26.47 -1.88 1.72
CA VAL A 923 27.41 -2.53 2.62
C VAL A 923 27.00 -2.15 4.03
N THR A 924 26.79 -3.15 4.87
CA THR A 924 26.40 -2.96 6.26
C THR A 924 27.41 -3.64 7.17
N PHE A 925 27.68 -2.97 8.24
CA PHE A 925 28.57 -3.40 9.31
C PHE A 925 27.78 -3.30 10.60
N ALA A 926 27.73 -4.35 11.40
CA ALA A 926 27.02 -4.40 12.66
C ALA A 926 27.87 -5.06 13.73
N LEU A 927 27.75 -4.55 14.94
CA LEU A 927 28.31 -5.07 16.16
C LEU A 927 27.18 -5.19 17.18
N ASP A 928 26.95 -6.37 17.71
CA ASP A 928 25.98 -6.67 18.75
C ASP A 928 26.73 -7.30 19.93
N GLU A 929 27.09 -6.47 20.92
CA GLU A 929 27.82 -6.94 22.13
C GLU A 929 26.89 -7.75 23.06
N VAL A 930 25.56 -7.65 22.88
CA VAL A 930 24.60 -8.44 23.66
C VAL A 930 24.63 -9.89 23.22
N GLN A 931 24.76 -10.12 21.91
CA GLN A 931 24.91 -11.44 21.30
C GLN A 931 26.35 -11.83 21.01
N ASP A 932 27.34 -10.95 21.32
CA ASP A 932 28.74 -11.13 20.98
C ASP A 932 28.96 -11.42 19.48
N ASP A 933 28.12 -10.79 18.62
CA ASP A 933 28.09 -11.01 17.17
C ASP A 933 28.62 -9.80 16.40
N PHE A 934 29.56 -10.05 15.52
CA PHE A 934 30.08 -9.10 14.56
C PHE A 934 29.64 -9.52 13.15
N SER A 935 29.06 -8.61 12.40
CA SER A 935 28.63 -8.94 11.06
C SER A 935 28.97 -7.89 10.00
N VAL A 936 29.29 -8.38 8.79
CA VAL A 936 29.45 -7.57 7.58
C VAL A 936 28.60 -8.16 6.48
N SER A 937 27.78 -7.33 5.83
CA SER A 937 26.96 -7.80 4.73
C SER A 937 27.03 -6.91 3.50
N LEU A 938 26.92 -7.52 2.33
CA LEU A 938 26.78 -6.89 1.02
C LEU A 938 25.45 -7.32 0.42
N SER A 939 24.60 -6.37 0.10
CA SER A 939 23.32 -6.64 -0.57
C SER A 939 23.22 -5.87 -1.88
N ALA A 940 22.54 -6.46 -2.87
CA ALA A 940 22.30 -5.82 -4.14
C ALA A 940 20.86 -6.11 -4.60
N TRP A 941 20.17 -5.07 -5.08
CA TRP A 941 18.79 -5.19 -5.59
C TRP A 941 18.50 -4.16 -6.68
N PRO A 942 17.61 -4.49 -7.65
CA PRO A 942 17.22 -3.54 -8.70
C PRO A 942 16.28 -2.45 -8.16
N GLU A 943 16.32 -1.28 -8.78
CA GLU A 943 15.34 -0.20 -8.57
C GLU A 943 13.94 -0.70 -8.93
N GLY A 944 12.92 -0.32 -8.15
CA GLY A 944 11.54 -0.76 -8.36
C GLY A 944 11.17 -2.08 -7.66
N LEU A 945 12.07 -2.71 -6.92
CA LEU A 945 11.81 -3.87 -6.06
C LEU A 945 12.09 -3.52 -4.59
N PRO A 946 11.24 -2.71 -3.94
CA PRO A 946 11.48 -2.28 -2.56
C PRO A 946 11.53 -3.46 -1.57
N THR A 947 10.78 -4.53 -1.84
CA THR A 947 10.81 -5.76 -1.03
C THR A 947 12.13 -6.53 -1.14
N ALA A 948 12.90 -6.33 -2.21
CA ALA A 948 14.22 -6.91 -2.35
C ALA A 948 15.30 -6.17 -1.52
N ALA A 949 15.01 -4.90 -1.17
CA ALA A 949 15.88 -4.11 -0.31
C ALA A 949 15.85 -4.56 1.16
N ILE A 950 14.84 -5.31 1.57
CA ILE A 950 14.71 -5.91 2.90
C ILE A 950 15.56 -7.18 2.90
N GLY A 951 16.87 -7.00 2.86
CA GLY A 951 17.83 -8.06 2.57
C GLY A 951 18.21 -8.91 3.75
N SER A 952 17.84 -8.60 4.97
CA SER A 952 18.29 -9.40 6.11
C SER A 952 17.12 -9.71 7.02
N ARG A 953 16.97 -10.97 7.37
CA ARG A 953 16.05 -11.42 8.42
C ARG A 953 16.46 -10.86 9.77
N ARG A 954 17.73 -10.55 9.93
CA ARG A 954 18.35 -9.99 11.13
C ARG A 954 18.36 -8.47 11.14
N PHE A 955 18.27 -7.82 9.97
CA PHE A 955 18.58 -6.41 9.83
C PHE A 955 17.47 -5.63 9.12
N THR A 956 16.54 -5.07 9.88
CA THR A 956 15.43 -4.25 9.35
C THR A 956 15.56 -2.77 9.68
N GLY A 957 16.41 -2.40 10.62
CA GLY A 957 16.47 -1.03 11.15
C GLY A 957 16.90 0.03 10.14
N LEU A 958 17.90 -0.22 9.32
CA LEU A 958 18.47 0.76 8.40
C LEU A 958 17.61 1.01 7.16
N VAL A 959 16.88 0.01 6.68
CA VAL A 959 16.12 0.12 5.43
C VAL A 959 14.75 0.77 5.64
N THR A 960 14.11 0.48 6.78
CA THR A 960 12.81 1.07 7.12
C THR A 960 12.90 2.53 7.54
N THR A 961 14.03 2.95 8.13
CA THR A 961 14.27 4.35 8.54
C THR A 961 14.81 5.22 7.41
N THR A 962 15.31 4.64 6.32
CA THR A 962 15.92 5.42 5.23
C THR A 962 14.92 6.21 4.38
N GLY A 963 13.61 6.04 4.58
CA GLY A 963 12.61 6.81 3.83
C GLY A 963 12.78 6.74 2.31
N ILE A 964 13.45 5.70 1.78
CA ILE A 964 13.52 5.45 0.35
C ILE A 964 12.12 4.95 -0.06
N ARG A 965 11.19 5.88 -0.20
CA ARG A 965 9.99 5.60 -0.98
C ARG A 965 10.44 5.53 -2.42
N PRO A 966 10.18 4.44 -3.14
CA PRO A 966 10.33 4.43 -4.58
C PRO A 966 9.37 5.50 -5.14
N GLY A 967 9.88 6.55 -5.75
CA GLY A 967 9.06 7.50 -6.49
C GLY A 967 8.86 8.89 -5.89
N SER A 968 9.75 9.40 -5.03
CA SER A 968 9.78 10.85 -4.70
C SER A 968 11.04 11.51 -5.28
#